data_07dbe935658630dfdf9d4917113a29db
#
_entry.id   07dbe935658630dfdf9d4917113a29db
#
_cell.length_a   1.000
_cell.length_b   1.000
_cell.length_c   1.000
_cell.angle_alpha   90.00
_cell.angle_beta   90.00
_cell.angle_gamma   90.00
#
_symmetry.space_group_name_H-M   'P 1'
#
loop_
_entity.id
_entity.type
_entity.pdbx_description
1 polymer ?
#
loop_
_entity_poly.entity_id
_entity_poly.type
_entity_poly.pdbx_seq_one_letter_code
_entity_poly.pdbx_strand_id
1 'polypeptide(L)'
;MRVPKLFLLFFISLFLALGYGSDKVINLKKVSQPPRLDALFDDECWKEVEWIDDFVQSEPIRKAPPSERTEFKVVQYKNDLYFAVKCYDKRPLEITALQKKEDGGMDSDDWFEIRIDTYLDKRNFYSFRFNSIGTKRDEKWGNLEWDGDWEVVAKVTDEGWVAELRISLIPLAFPRRGKGYFGINFKRYIRRLREENIWSFTMDVPDRVDDFGLIGPIDFSSIPFNSRMETLLYGVGGFGADTSWHMGLDANKFLTPDFKYALTLYPDYSDIEAVYESIDITYTERWLPEKRPFFTEGSEFFGTFYSRRIDKFDLGFKAFGQQGKNQIGFLNCARFSPFRNDTILNISHNPTYQSSIVMTLQSRLEEAHKNVLIAGGGGTGTSDYGFGGFYGVSLTDPGKNGFIANVNLWKRMGERSGLFLNYSKLSPDFSPDLQYLPETGVKGINGNFYHYNVSPRGLRWWEFYGVNVEYAKLDFWTGGLKAENKVVNFSLGLRGDWSLGVGRSISFYSPFPSFPTPFRDNFTSFSIGAGSPEKRYSWGLGYGKGVRMNLPYKFASGSIGRQLMNDKLNISLNFEKRWVGMGNGWQTAQQWWGSIAYDIGREFWFVIRIYGLKDNESHHNISAVIRRRGEEKRDFYLVIGDPLGTEFKERIAIKYIVPW
;
A
#
# COMPACT_ATOMS: atom_id res chain seq x y z
N MET A 1 33.26 -16.41 16.63
CA MET A 1 32.82 -15.51 15.52
C MET A 1 33.19 -14.08 15.89
N ARG A 2 34.14 -13.44 15.20
CA ARG A 2 34.49 -12.03 15.43
C ARG A 2 33.52 -11.19 14.61
N VAL A 3 32.59 -10.49 15.29
CA VAL A 3 31.79 -9.44 14.66
C VAL A 3 32.76 -8.36 14.14
N PRO A 4 32.71 -7.96 12.89
CA PRO A 4 33.61 -6.95 12.36
C PRO A 4 33.47 -5.64 13.15
N LYS A 5 34.54 -5.13 13.70
CA LYS A 5 34.59 -3.86 14.45
C LYS A 5 34.05 -2.65 13.65
N LEU A 6 33.97 -2.77 12.33
CA LEU A 6 33.34 -1.77 11.45
C LEU A 6 31.85 -1.60 11.70
N PHE A 7 31.15 -2.64 12.17
CA PHE A 7 29.70 -2.60 12.45
C PHE A 7 29.38 -1.80 13.72
N LEU A 8 30.28 -1.82 14.69
CA LEU A 8 30.11 -1.06 15.93
C LEU A 8 30.37 0.44 15.76
N LEU A 9 31.30 0.82 14.85
CA LEU A 9 31.60 2.22 14.53
C LEU A 9 30.51 2.91 13.69
N PHE A 10 29.74 2.15 12.91
CA PHE A 10 28.62 2.65 12.11
C PHE A 10 27.45 3.14 12.99
N PHE A 11 27.30 2.59 14.19
CA PHE A 11 26.23 2.95 15.12
C PHE A 11 26.53 4.21 15.96
N ILE A 12 27.77 4.67 16.04
CA ILE A 12 28.17 5.78 16.96
C ILE A 12 28.08 7.16 16.28
N SER A 13 28.08 7.25 14.94
CA SER A 13 28.07 8.54 14.22
C SER A 13 26.67 9.12 13.92
N LEU A 14 25.61 8.56 14.49
CA LEU A 14 24.21 8.81 14.05
C LEU A 14 23.48 9.94 14.81
N PHE A 15 24.15 10.77 15.61
CA PHE A 15 23.46 11.66 16.56
C PHE A 15 23.57 13.16 16.28
N LEU A 16 23.39 13.62 15.04
CA LEU A 16 23.18 15.06 14.77
C LEU A 16 22.20 15.27 13.61
N ALA A 17 20.91 15.27 13.91
CA ALA A 17 19.90 15.82 13.04
C ALA A 17 19.13 16.92 13.78
N LEU A 18 19.34 18.16 13.36
CA LEU A 18 18.59 19.33 13.79
C LEU A 18 17.15 19.21 13.26
N GLY A 19 16.18 19.30 14.17
CA GLY A 19 14.79 19.23 13.80
C GLY A 19 14.32 20.54 13.17
N TYR A 20 13.88 20.47 11.93
CA TYR A 20 13.04 21.50 11.34
C TYR A 20 11.59 21.02 11.44
N GLY A 21 10.71 21.84 11.95
CA GLY A 21 9.27 21.63 12.02
C GLY A 21 8.57 22.91 11.55
N SER A 22 7.30 22.80 11.20
CA SER A 22 6.47 23.98 10.91
C SER A 22 6.27 24.80 12.17
N ASP A 23 6.32 26.13 12.07
CA ASP A 23 6.00 27.06 13.17
C ASP A 23 4.47 27.27 13.32
N LYS A 24 3.64 26.64 12.49
CA LYS A 24 2.19 26.75 12.53
C LYS A 24 1.61 26.02 13.73
N VAL A 25 0.86 26.72 14.56
CA VAL A 25 0.21 26.18 15.76
C VAL A 25 -1.24 26.61 15.81
N ILE A 26 -2.15 25.64 15.93
CA ILE A 26 -3.57 25.87 16.17
C ILE A 26 -3.82 25.73 17.68
N ASN A 27 -4.15 26.85 18.33
CA ASN A 27 -4.59 26.85 19.71
C ASN A 27 -6.03 26.37 19.80
N LEU A 28 -6.19 25.11 20.21
CA LEU A 28 -7.47 24.42 20.20
C LEU A 28 -8.39 24.95 21.30
N LYS A 29 -9.55 25.49 20.91
CA LYS A 29 -10.58 25.97 21.84
C LYS A 29 -11.54 24.85 22.19
N LYS A 30 -11.83 24.70 23.49
CA LYS A 30 -12.88 23.82 24.01
C LYS A 30 -14.19 24.59 24.08
N VAL A 31 -15.25 24.01 23.51
CA VAL A 31 -16.59 24.59 23.48
C VAL A 31 -17.54 23.85 24.43
N SER A 32 -18.58 24.51 24.85
CA SER A 32 -19.58 23.98 25.81
C SER A 32 -20.62 23.08 25.13
N GLN A 33 -20.87 23.29 23.85
CA GLN A 33 -21.83 22.54 23.04
C GLN A 33 -21.17 22.22 21.67
N PRO A 34 -21.43 21.05 21.09
CA PRO A 34 -20.94 20.71 19.77
C PRO A 34 -21.74 21.48 18.71
N PRO A 35 -21.16 21.78 17.55
CA PRO A 35 -21.92 22.24 16.38
C PRO A 35 -22.84 21.13 15.86
N ARG A 36 -23.89 21.51 15.17
CA ARG A 36 -24.67 20.60 14.33
C ARG A 36 -23.91 20.38 13.02
N LEU A 37 -23.91 19.16 12.57
CA LEU A 37 -23.31 18.86 11.27
C LEU A 37 -24.37 19.07 10.17
N ASP A 38 -24.51 20.30 9.69
CA ASP A 38 -25.49 20.66 8.65
C ASP A 38 -24.91 21.56 7.55
N ALA A 39 -23.61 21.85 7.64
CA ALA A 39 -22.86 22.69 6.71
C ALA A 39 -23.38 24.13 6.59
N LEU A 40 -23.82 24.73 7.70
CA LEU A 40 -24.36 26.11 7.76
C LEU A 40 -23.46 27.07 8.54
N PHE A 41 -22.68 26.64 9.50
CA PHE A 41 -21.73 27.41 10.34
C PHE A 41 -22.42 28.50 11.20
N ASP A 42 -23.70 28.37 11.49
CA ASP A 42 -24.47 29.34 12.27
C ASP A 42 -24.41 29.08 13.78
N ASP A 43 -23.84 27.96 14.23
CA ASP A 43 -23.70 27.62 15.63
C ASP A 43 -22.73 28.56 16.36
N GLU A 44 -23.05 28.86 17.65
CA GLU A 44 -22.30 29.81 18.48
C GLU A 44 -20.79 29.41 18.61
N CYS A 45 -20.49 28.14 18.66
CA CYS A 45 -19.13 27.68 18.81
C CYS A 45 -18.21 28.14 17.65
N TRP A 46 -18.73 28.34 16.44
CA TRP A 46 -17.97 28.81 15.29
C TRP A 46 -17.67 30.34 15.38
N LYS A 47 -18.43 31.09 16.16
CA LYS A 47 -18.16 32.51 16.36
C LYS A 47 -16.99 32.74 17.33
N GLU A 48 -16.61 31.72 18.09
CA GLU A 48 -15.57 31.80 19.11
C GLU A 48 -14.16 31.60 18.55
N VAL A 49 -14.00 31.21 17.28
CA VAL A 49 -12.71 30.91 16.61
C VAL A 49 -12.64 31.59 15.26
N GLU A 50 -11.42 32.00 14.87
CA GLU A 50 -11.16 32.65 13.59
C GLU A 50 -10.99 31.64 12.46
N TRP A 51 -11.24 32.07 11.21
CA TRP A 51 -10.93 31.29 10.03
C TRP A 51 -9.43 31.29 9.77
N ILE A 52 -8.88 30.14 9.39
CA ILE A 52 -7.49 29.94 9.01
C ILE A 52 -7.46 29.67 7.50
N ASP A 53 -6.69 30.46 6.71
CA ASP A 53 -6.73 30.44 5.24
C ASP A 53 -5.34 30.49 4.57
N ASP A 54 -4.27 30.36 5.32
CA ASP A 54 -2.89 30.52 4.86
C ASP A 54 -2.33 29.26 4.14
N PHE A 55 -3.08 28.74 3.15
CA PHE A 55 -2.66 27.66 2.26
C PHE A 55 -1.71 28.13 1.18
N VAL A 56 -0.90 27.19 0.68
CA VAL A 56 -0.04 27.36 -0.49
C VAL A 56 -0.22 26.18 -1.45
N GLN A 57 0.10 26.34 -2.72
CA GLN A 57 0.11 25.23 -3.66
C GLN A 57 1.27 24.27 -3.32
N SER A 58 0.97 22.97 -3.29
CA SER A 58 1.96 21.91 -3.31
C SER A 58 2.23 21.42 -4.74
N GLU A 59 1.22 21.41 -5.58
CA GLU A 59 1.28 21.10 -7.01
C GLU A 59 0.24 21.98 -7.77
N PRO A 60 0.47 22.38 -9.01
CA PRO A 60 1.65 22.11 -9.85
C PRO A 60 2.78 23.13 -9.64
N ILE A 61 2.52 24.27 -9.00
CA ILE A 61 3.51 25.35 -8.78
C ILE A 61 3.76 25.49 -7.28
N ARG A 62 4.81 24.85 -6.79
CA ARG A 62 5.11 24.79 -5.35
C ARG A 62 5.27 26.16 -4.72
N LYS A 63 4.69 26.32 -3.54
CA LYS A 63 4.67 27.55 -2.73
C LYS A 63 3.99 28.75 -3.41
N ALA A 64 3.35 28.57 -4.57
CA ALA A 64 2.54 29.61 -5.16
C ALA A 64 1.27 29.87 -4.32
N PRO A 65 0.67 31.09 -4.41
CA PRO A 65 -0.65 31.31 -3.85
C PRO A 65 -1.69 30.37 -4.47
N PRO A 66 -2.67 29.89 -3.70
CA PRO A 66 -3.77 29.07 -4.22
C PRO A 66 -4.57 29.84 -5.29
N SER A 67 -4.99 29.13 -6.35
CA SER A 67 -5.87 29.72 -7.38
C SER A 67 -7.28 29.99 -6.85
N GLU A 68 -7.72 29.20 -5.89
CA GLU A 68 -8.99 29.32 -5.19
C GLU A 68 -8.77 29.28 -3.68
N ARG A 69 -9.43 30.17 -2.95
CA ARG A 69 -9.30 30.29 -1.49
C ARG A 69 -9.85 29.06 -0.76
N THR A 70 -9.19 28.69 0.32
CA THR A 70 -9.63 27.64 1.25
C THR A 70 -9.49 28.18 2.66
N GLU A 71 -10.50 27.96 3.51
CA GLU A 71 -10.42 28.32 4.92
C GLU A 71 -11.07 27.26 5.78
N PHE A 72 -10.60 27.15 7.02
CA PHE A 72 -11.14 26.20 7.99
C PHE A 72 -11.17 26.78 9.41
N LYS A 73 -12.01 26.18 10.25
CA LYS A 73 -12.06 26.39 11.71
C LYS A 73 -12.00 25.04 12.41
N VAL A 74 -11.54 25.02 13.66
CA VAL A 74 -11.54 23.82 14.48
C VAL A 74 -11.83 24.13 15.94
N VAL A 75 -12.67 23.29 16.56
CA VAL A 75 -13.00 23.35 17.99
C VAL A 75 -13.01 21.93 18.58
N GLN A 76 -12.86 21.82 19.90
CA GLN A 76 -12.97 20.56 20.62
C GLN A 76 -14.23 20.56 21.50
N TYR A 77 -15.03 19.51 21.39
CA TYR A 77 -16.07 19.21 22.36
C TYR A 77 -15.85 17.79 22.91
N LYS A 78 -15.67 17.70 24.22
CA LYS A 78 -15.33 16.42 24.90
C LYS A 78 -14.12 15.70 24.20
N ASN A 79 -14.38 14.52 23.65
CA ASN A 79 -13.38 13.66 23.02
C ASN A 79 -13.34 13.79 21.50
N ASP A 80 -14.04 14.77 20.93
CA ASP A 80 -14.18 14.94 19.49
C ASP A 80 -13.60 16.26 19.03
N LEU A 81 -12.97 16.26 17.85
CA LEU A 81 -12.61 17.46 17.10
C LEU A 81 -13.70 17.73 16.06
N TYR A 82 -14.12 18.97 15.99
CA TYR A 82 -15.05 19.46 14.98
C TYR A 82 -14.36 20.45 14.07
N PHE A 83 -14.58 20.32 12.78
CA PHE A 83 -14.02 21.21 11.77
C PHE A 83 -15.13 21.79 10.91
N ALA A 84 -15.00 23.07 10.57
CA ALA A 84 -15.76 23.77 9.54
C ALA A 84 -14.81 24.11 8.40
N VAL A 85 -15.17 23.78 7.17
CA VAL A 85 -14.31 23.94 5.98
C VAL A 85 -15.07 24.68 4.90
N LYS A 86 -14.44 25.71 4.30
CA LYS A 86 -14.93 26.40 3.12
C LYS A 86 -13.90 26.30 1.99
N CYS A 87 -14.33 25.79 0.87
CA CYS A 87 -13.57 25.62 -0.34
C CYS A 87 -14.18 26.50 -1.43
N TYR A 88 -13.73 27.75 -1.56
CA TYR A 88 -14.19 28.67 -2.60
C TYR A 88 -13.80 28.16 -3.99
N ASP A 89 -14.65 28.41 -4.98
CA ASP A 89 -14.39 28.10 -6.37
C ASP A 89 -15.12 29.08 -7.30
N LYS A 90 -14.42 29.72 -8.20
CA LYS A 90 -14.98 30.66 -9.18
C LYS A 90 -15.90 30.00 -10.21
N ARG A 91 -15.90 28.67 -10.26
CA ARG A 91 -16.72 27.86 -11.17
C ARG A 91 -17.39 26.71 -10.43
N PRO A 92 -18.33 26.99 -9.49
CA PRO A 92 -18.95 25.98 -8.66
C PRO A 92 -19.62 24.84 -9.47
N LEU A 93 -20.11 25.14 -10.66
CA LEU A 93 -20.72 24.14 -11.56
C LEU A 93 -19.72 23.13 -12.15
N GLU A 94 -18.40 23.41 -12.07
CA GLU A 94 -17.34 22.50 -12.51
C GLU A 94 -16.74 21.65 -11.37
N ILE A 95 -17.27 21.79 -10.15
CA ILE A 95 -16.87 20.96 -9.00
C ILE A 95 -17.27 19.50 -9.29
N THR A 96 -16.33 18.61 -9.09
CA THR A 96 -16.48 17.20 -9.43
C THR A 96 -16.55 16.34 -8.17
N ALA A 97 -17.58 15.51 -8.03
CA ALA A 97 -17.73 14.52 -6.97
C ALA A 97 -18.38 13.26 -7.54
N LEU A 98 -17.56 12.37 -8.03
CA LEU A 98 -17.96 11.15 -8.73
C LEU A 98 -18.00 9.95 -7.79
N GLN A 99 -17.08 9.90 -6.83
CA GLN A 99 -17.01 8.82 -5.85
C GLN A 99 -18.14 8.93 -4.85
N LYS A 100 -18.94 7.88 -4.74
CA LYS A 100 -20.06 7.75 -3.80
C LYS A 100 -19.92 6.61 -2.81
N LYS A 101 -18.94 5.73 -3.08
CA LYS A 101 -18.62 4.61 -2.19
C LYS A 101 -17.57 5.05 -1.19
N GLU A 102 -17.82 4.80 0.09
CA GLU A 102 -16.83 4.97 1.15
C GLU A 102 -15.55 4.17 0.82
N ASP A 103 -14.40 4.71 1.17
CA ASP A 103 -13.05 4.17 0.93
C ASP A 103 -12.68 3.97 -0.55
N GLY A 104 -13.47 4.51 -1.45
CA GLY A 104 -13.17 4.54 -2.87
C GLY A 104 -12.10 5.57 -3.24
N GLY A 105 -11.43 5.37 -4.38
CA GLY A 105 -10.45 6.33 -4.92
C GLY A 105 -11.10 7.67 -5.27
N MET A 106 -10.57 8.77 -4.78
CA MET A 106 -11.06 10.14 -5.02
C MET A 106 -10.15 10.98 -5.92
N ASP A 107 -9.26 10.35 -6.70
CA ASP A 107 -8.30 11.08 -7.54
C ASP A 107 -8.95 11.93 -8.63
N SER A 108 -10.23 11.72 -8.88
CA SER A 108 -11.04 12.43 -9.87
C SER A 108 -12.04 13.40 -9.29
N ASP A 109 -12.05 13.57 -7.99
CA ASP A 109 -12.97 14.43 -7.25
C ASP A 109 -12.28 15.70 -6.76
N ASP A 110 -13.06 16.72 -6.49
CA ASP A 110 -12.67 17.81 -5.60
C ASP A 110 -12.79 17.31 -4.18
N TRP A 111 -11.67 17.28 -3.44
CA TRP A 111 -11.64 16.75 -2.08
C TRP A 111 -10.86 17.64 -1.11
N PHE A 112 -11.15 17.45 0.17
CA PHE A 112 -10.41 17.97 1.29
C PHE A 112 -9.94 16.84 2.17
N GLU A 113 -8.75 16.97 2.78
CA GLU A 113 -8.14 15.96 3.62
C GLU A 113 -7.56 16.58 4.89
N ILE A 114 -7.81 15.92 6.02
CA ILE A 114 -7.20 16.24 7.31
C ILE A 114 -6.26 15.09 7.66
N ARG A 115 -5.02 15.41 7.98
CA ARG A 115 -4.00 14.45 8.41
C ARG A 115 -3.58 14.73 9.83
N ILE A 116 -3.56 13.72 10.69
CA ILE A 116 -3.25 13.85 12.12
C ILE A 116 -2.14 12.87 12.51
N ASP A 117 -0.98 13.41 12.90
CA ASP A 117 0.11 12.66 13.54
C ASP A 117 -0.09 12.70 15.05
N THR A 118 -0.59 11.62 15.61
CA THR A 118 -0.96 11.51 17.02
C THR A 118 0.21 11.24 17.95
N TYR A 119 1.36 10.82 17.43
CA TYR A 119 2.57 10.53 18.20
C TYR A 119 3.62 11.62 18.13
N LEU A 120 3.47 12.59 17.22
CA LEU A 120 4.51 13.54 16.83
C LEU A 120 5.81 12.81 16.42
N ASP A 121 5.65 11.63 15.83
CA ASP A 121 6.79 10.83 15.36
C ASP A 121 7.24 11.23 13.95
N LYS A 122 6.47 12.08 13.28
CA LYS A 122 6.73 12.62 11.93
C LYS A 122 6.87 11.54 10.86
N ARG A 123 6.18 10.43 11.04
CA ARG A 123 6.20 9.26 10.14
C ARG A 123 4.82 8.80 9.76
N ASN A 124 3.99 8.65 10.77
CA ASN A 124 2.71 8.00 10.68
C ASN A 124 1.62 9.02 10.93
N PHE A 125 0.51 8.90 10.23
CA PHE A 125 -0.65 9.79 10.42
C PHE A 125 -1.94 9.03 10.16
N TYR A 126 -3.02 9.56 10.70
CA TYR A 126 -4.39 9.24 10.30
C TYR A 126 -4.82 10.25 9.24
N SER A 127 -5.45 9.78 8.17
CA SER A 127 -6.00 10.63 7.12
C SER A 127 -7.52 10.51 7.09
N PHE A 128 -8.20 11.63 6.97
CA PHE A 128 -9.66 11.76 6.84
C PHE A 128 -9.93 12.60 5.60
N ARG A 129 -10.24 11.94 4.50
CA ARG A 129 -10.50 12.59 3.20
C ARG A 129 -11.96 12.50 2.86
N PHE A 130 -12.51 13.58 2.31
CA PHE A 130 -13.90 13.63 1.85
C PHE A 130 -14.03 14.52 0.62
N ASN A 131 -15.04 14.24 -0.21
CA ASN A 131 -15.35 15.05 -1.38
C ASN A 131 -16.49 16.05 -1.10
N SER A 132 -16.83 16.86 -2.10
CA SER A 132 -17.84 17.94 -1.99
C SER A 132 -19.28 17.48 -1.78
N ILE A 133 -19.56 16.18 -1.78
CA ILE A 133 -20.85 15.57 -1.42
C ILE A 133 -20.80 14.75 -0.13
N GLY A 134 -19.67 14.78 0.61
CA GLY A 134 -19.52 14.10 1.89
C GLY A 134 -19.20 12.61 1.80
N THR A 135 -18.78 12.09 0.66
CA THR A 135 -18.24 10.72 0.61
C THR A 135 -16.93 10.67 1.37
N LYS A 136 -16.80 9.69 2.27
CA LYS A 136 -15.68 9.52 3.19
C LYS A 136 -14.63 8.54 2.66
N ARG A 137 -13.38 8.78 3.04
CA ARG A 137 -12.27 7.83 2.95
C ARG A 137 -11.31 8.11 4.08
N ASP A 138 -10.99 7.11 4.84
CA ASP A 138 -9.99 7.21 5.89
C ASP A 138 -8.92 6.15 5.78
N GLU A 139 -7.80 6.42 6.39
CA GLU A 139 -6.67 5.51 6.43
C GLU A 139 -5.82 5.73 7.68
N LYS A 140 -5.16 4.69 8.12
CA LYS A 140 -4.15 4.73 9.16
C LYS A 140 -2.83 4.23 8.59
N TRP A 141 -1.83 5.14 8.43
CA TRP A 141 -0.48 4.79 7.97
C TRP A 141 -0.45 4.05 6.60
N GLY A 142 -1.34 4.44 5.68
CA GLY A 142 -1.50 3.78 4.39
C GLY A 142 -2.34 2.49 4.43
N ASN A 143 -2.83 2.08 5.59
CA ASN A 143 -3.79 0.98 5.72
C ASN A 143 -5.21 1.51 5.49
N LEU A 144 -5.78 1.18 4.34
CA LEU A 144 -7.15 1.56 3.93
C LEU A 144 -8.25 0.70 4.56
N GLU A 145 -7.89 -0.38 5.26
CA GLU A 145 -8.84 -1.24 5.96
C GLU A 145 -9.17 -0.72 7.38
N TRP A 146 -8.49 0.36 7.80
CA TRP A 146 -8.78 1.01 9.07
C TRP A 146 -10.03 1.88 8.92
N ASP A 147 -10.96 1.76 9.85
CA ASP A 147 -12.23 2.47 9.89
C ASP A 147 -12.29 3.34 11.17
N GLY A 148 -12.35 4.65 11.01
CA GLY A 148 -12.39 5.62 12.07
C GLY A 148 -13.83 6.01 12.46
N ASP A 149 -14.02 6.45 13.70
CA ASP A 149 -15.29 7.07 14.13
C ASP A 149 -15.30 8.55 13.76
N TRP A 150 -15.86 8.86 12.60
CA TRP A 150 -16.01 10.24 12.13
C TRP A 150 -17.20 10.43 11.21
N GLU A 151 -17.67 11.65 11.13
CA GLU A 151 -18.83 12.03 10.32
C GLU A 151 -18.52 13.30 9.54
N VAL A 152 -19.07 13.44 8.35
CA VAL A 152 -18.97 14.64 7.52
C VAL A 152 -20.29 14.92 6.81
N VAL A 153 -20.66 16.19 6.78
CA VAL A 153 -21.73 16.74 5.94
C VAL A 153 -21.10 17.78 5.05
N ALA A 154 -21.24 17.62 3.73
CA ALA A 154 -20.73 18.56 2.75
C ALA A 154 -21.82 18.99 1.77
N LYS A 155 -21.69 20.22 1.27
CA LYS A 155 -22.69 20.85 0.40
C LYS A 155 -22.03 21.78 -0.60
N VAL A 156 -22.41 21.64 -1.86
CA VAL A 156 -22.03 22.60 -2.92
C VAL A 156 -22.91 23.85 -2.80
N THR A 157 -22.29 25.01 -2.93
CA THR A 157 -22.89 26.35 -2.84
C THR A 157 -22.58 27.17 -4.09
N ASP A 158 -23.14 28.36 -4.20
CA ASP A 158 -22.83 29.27 -5.31
C ASP A 158 -21.41 29.86 -5.27
N GLU A 159 -20.72 29.78 -4.13
CA GLU A 159 -19.35 30.28 -3.94
C GLU A 159 -18.28 29.17 -3.96
N GLY A 160 -18.70 27.89 -4.08
CA GLY A 160 -17.82 26.73 -4.00
C GLY A 160 -18.49 25.56 -3.29
N TRP A 161 -17.87 25.03 -2.24
CA TRP A 161 -18.47 24.01 -1.40
C TRP A 161 -17.98 24.13 0.03
N VAL A 162 -18.79 23.64 0.95
CA VAL A 162 -18.60 23.73 2.39
C VAL A 162 -18.76 22.38 3.05
N ALA A 163 -18.14 22.18 4.21
CA ALA A 163 -18.31 20.97 5.00
C ALA A 163 -18.19 21.22 6.49
N GLU A 164 -18.91 20.43 7.26
CA GLU A 164 -18.72 20.25 8.70
C GLU A 164 -18.45 18.79 9.00
N LEU A 165 -17.50 18.53 9.88
CA LEU A 165 -17.13 17.16 10.23
C LEU A 165 -16.75 17.04 11.71
N ARG A 166 -16.98 15.83 12.25
CA ARG A 166 -16.59 15.38 13.58
C ARG A 166 -15.58 14.25 13.45
N ILE A 167 -14.48 14.32 14.17
CA ILE A 167 -13.50 13.24 14.30
C ILE A 167 -13.39 12.87 15.77
N SER A 168 -13.73 11.63 16.12
CA SER A 168 -13.58 11.11 17.48
C SER A 168 -12.12 10.73 17.74
N LEU A 169 -11.60 11.18 18.88
CA LEU A 169 -10.25 10.84 19.35
C LEU A 169 -10.20 9.47 20.05
N ILE A 170 -11.35 8.85 20.33
CA ILE A 170 -11.40 7.59 21.08
C ILE A 170 -10.72 6.44 20.35
N PRO A 171 -10.96 6.20 19.03
CA PRO A 171 -10.32 5.10 18.31
C PRO A 171 -8.89 5.38 17.90
N LEU A 172 -8.41 6.63 18.03
CA LEU A 172 -7.05 6.98 17.66
C LEU A 172 -6.03 6.47 18.68
N ALA A 173 -4.91 5.99 18.18
CA ALA A 173 -3.79 5.59 19.00
C ALA A 173 -2.88 6.81 19.28
N PHE A 174 -2.60 7.10 20.55
CA PHE A 174 -1.72 8.17 21.02
C PHE A 174 -1.29 7.94 22.47
N PRO A 175 -0.18 8.58 22.97
CA PRO A 175 0.24 8.50 24.36
C PRO A 175 -0.82 9.12 25.29
N ARG A 176 -1.55 8.30 26.07
CA ARG A 176 -2.69 8.76 26.91
C ARG A 176 -2.22 9.29 28.27
N ARG A 177 -1.25 10.21 28.31
CA ARG A 177 -0.74 10.79 29.54
C ARG A 177 -0.53 12.29 29.38
N GLY A 178 -1.09 13.06 30.33
CA GLY A 178 -0.89 14.50 30.40
C GLY A 178 -1.57 15.28 29.28
N LYS A 179 -1.12 16.50 29.08
CA LYS A 179 -1.56 17.41 28.01
C LYS A 179 -0.47 17.52 26.95
N GLY A 180 -0.89 17.61 25.68
CA GLY A 180 0.05 17.69 24.57
C GLY A 180 -0.59 18.17 23.27
N TYR A 181 0.14 18.01 22.19
CA TYR A 181 -0.27 18.41 20.86
C TYR A 181 -0.27 17.19 19.95
N PHE A 182 -1.09 17.26 18.90
CA PHE A 182 -0.93 16.41 17.70
C PHE A 182 -0.27 17.21 16.58
N GLY A 183 0.41 16.53 15.67
CA GLY A 183 0.75 17.07 14.36
C GLY A 183 -0.50 17.11 13.49
N ILE A 184 -0.69 18.18 12.72
CA ILE A 184 -1.85 18.29 11.83
C ILE A 184 -1.47 18.98 10.52
N ASN A 185 -2.06 18.53 9.43
CA ASN A 185 -1.99 19.22 8.15
C ASN A 185 -3.31 19.07 7.39
N PHE A 186 -3.53 19.98 6.48
CA PHE A 186 -4.73 20.04 5.66
C PHE A 186 -4.35 20.11 4.19
N LYS A 187 -5.08 19.39 3.36
CA LYS A 187 -4.91 19.41 1.90
C LYS A 187 -6.24 19.60 1.21
N ARG A 188 -6.22 20.32 0.11
CA ARG A 188 -7.34 20.44 -0.82
C ARG A 188 -6.87 20.11 -2.22
N TYR A 189 -7.64 19.33 -2.94
CA TYR A 189 -7.44 19.11 -4.37
C TYR A 189 -8.57 19.72 -5.18
N ILE A 190 -8.20 20.51 -6.21
CA ILE A 190 -9.10 21.16 -7.16
C ILE A 190 -8.97 20.41 -8.49
N ARG A 191 -9.91 19.53 -8.76
CA ARG A 191 -9.83 18.61 -9.91
C ARG A 191 -9.72 19.34 -11.26
N ARG A 192 -10.52 20.39 -11.48
CA ARG A 192 -10.52 21.14 -12.74
C ARG A 192 -9.17 21.81 -13.03
N LEU A 193 -8.41 22.19 -11.99
CA LEU A 193 -7.09 22.83 -12.10
C LEU A 193 -5.94 21.83 -11.98
N ARG A 194 -6.19 20.61 -11.47
CA ARG A 194 -5.17 19.66 -11.02
C ARG A 194 -4.21 20.31 -10.02
N GLU A 195 -4.78 21.12 -9.17
CA GLU A 195 -4.08 21.89 -8.17
C GLU A 195 -4.27 21.25 -6.83
N GLU A 196 -3.19 21.04 -6.12
CA GLU A 196 -3.20 20.62 -4.73
C GLU A 196 -2.68 21.76 -3.85
N ASN A 197 -3.45 22.12 -2.85
CA ASN A 197 -3.11 23.12 -1.86
C ASN A 197 -2.90 22.45 -0.51
N ILE A 198 -1.93 22.93 0.24
CA ILE A 198 -1.56 22.41 1.55
C ILE A 198 -1.40 23.55 2.55
N TRP A 199 -1.82 23.33 3.79
CA TRP A 199 -1.77 24.36 4.83
C TRP A 199 -0.36 24.57 5.37
N SER A 200 0.35 23.50 5.72
CA SER A 200 1.72 23.56 6.23
C SER A 200 2.67 22.92 5.22
N PHE A 201 3.57 23.73 4.66
CA PHE A 201 4.53 23.33 3.63
C PHE A 201 5.81 24.14 3.77
N THR A 202 6.71 23.67 4.63
CA THR A 202 8.00 24.33 4.90
C THR A 202 9.11 23.80 4.00
N MET A 203 9.05 22.51 3.67
CA MET A 203 10.04 21.82 2.84
C MET A 203 9.59 21.74 1.38
N ASP A 204 10.55 21.59 0.46
CA ASP A 204 10.27 21.55 -0.98
C ASP A 204 9.77 20.18 -1.47
N VAL A 205 9.35 19.32 -0.55
CA VAL A 205 8.79 18.01 -0.85
C VAL A 205 7.38 17.94 -0.29
N PRO A 206 6.34 17.80 -1.13
CA PRO A 206 4.99 17.62 -0.65
C PRO A 206 4.83 16.29 0.10
N ASP A 207 3.77 16.19 0.89
CA ASP A 207 3.36 14.97 1.61
C ASP A 207 4.25 14.51 2.77
N ARG A 208 5.12 15.36 3.26
CA ARG A 208 5.96 15.02 4.41
C ARG A 208 5.23 15.26 5.73
N VAL A 209 5.28 14.27 6.62
CA VAL A 209 4.67 14.36 7.96
C VAL A 209 5.47 15.30 8.88
N ASP A 210 6.75 15.50 8.62
CA ASP A 210 7.59 16.43 9.36
C ASP A 210 7.30 17.92 9.07
N ASP A 211 6.50 18.20 8.02
CA ASP A 211 5.96 19.52 7.72
C ASP A 211 4.65 19.85 8.46
N PHE A 212 4.10 18.92 9.23
CA PHE A 212 2.85 19.17 9.94
C PHE A 212 3.01 20.29 10.97
N GLY A 213 1.99 21.18 11.03
CA GLY A 213 1.81 22.10 12.15
C GLY A 213 1.31 21.36 13.39
N LEU A 214 1.08 22.08 14.47
CA LEU A 214 0.61 21.54 15.74
C LEU A 214 -0.85 21.95 16.02
N ILE A 215 -1.60 21.06 16.65
CA ILE A 215 -2.93 21.35 17.20
C ILE A 215 -3.01 20.92 18.66
N GLY A 216 -3.51 21.81 19.53
CA GLY A 216 -3.65 21.55 20.95
C GLY A 216 -3.74 22.84 21.77
N PRO A 217 -3.58 22.75 23.12
CA PRO A 217 -3.31 21.54 23.88
C PRO A 217 -4.53 20.65 24.09
N ILE A 218 -4.35 19.33 23.99
CA ILE A 218 -5.36 18.30 24.25
C ILE A 218 -5.01 17.59 25.55
N ASP A 219 -5.99 17.36 26.42
CA ASP A 219 -5.79 16.56 27.61
C ASP A 219 -6.02 15.09 27.30
N PHE A 220 -4.94 14.38 27.00
CA PHE A 220 -4.95 12.98 26.59
C PHE A 220 -5.43 12.03 27.70
N SER A 221 -5.27 12.42 28.99
CA SER A 221 -5.68 11.59 30.12
C SER A 221 -7.20 11.55 30.31
N SER A 222 -7.91 12.52 29.76
CA SER A 222 -9.37 12.61 29.83
C SER A 222 -10.11 11.75 28.79
N ILE A 223 -9.39 11.26 27.75
CA ILE A 223 -10.00 10.50 26.67
C ILE A 223 -10.07 9.00 27.04
N PRO A 224 -11.26 8.38 27.08
CA PRO A 224 -11.41 6.99 27.49
C PRO A 224 -10.77 6.03 26.48
N PHE A 225 -10.32 4.89 26.99
CA PHE A 225 -9.87 3.78 26.18
C PHE A 225 -10.80 2.58 26.38
N ASN A 226 -11.37 2.07 25.29
CA ASN A 226 -12.23 0.90 25.32
C ASN A 226 -11.47 -0.32 24.83
N SER A 227 -11.10 -1.21 25.77
CA SER A 227 -10.41 -2.47 25.50
C SER A 227 -11.43 -3.61 25.37
N ARG A 228 -12.28 -3.59 24.35
CA ARG A 228 -13.17 -4.72 24.09
C ARG A 228 -12.41 -5.84 23.37
N MET A 229 -12.73 -7.07 23.73
CA MET A 229 -12.32 -8.26 22.99
C MET A 229 -13.31 -8.45 21.84
N GLU A 230 -12.81 -8.52 20.62
CA GLU A 230 -13.59 -8.87 19.44
C GLU A 230 -13.32 -10.33 19.12
N THR A 231 -14.35 -11.13 19.02
CA THR A 231 -14.27 -12.55 18.69
C THR A 231 -15.09 -12.82 17.44
N LEU A 232 -14.53 -13.53 16.49
CA LEU A 232 -15.19 -13.92 15.25
C LEU A 232 -15.18 -15.45 15.16
N LEU A 233 -16.36 -16.03 15.06
CA LEU A 233 -16.53 -17.43 14.69
C LEU A 233 -16.86 -17.51 13.21
N TYR A 234 -16.22 -18.40 12.50
CA TYR A 234 -16.54 -18.64 11.10
C TYR A 234 -16.63 -20.13 10.78
N GLY A 235 -17.56 -20.45 9.90
CA GLY A 235 -17.72 -21.76 9.34
C GLY A 235 -17.65 -21.71 7.82
N VAL A 236 -16.90 -22.61 7.21
CA VAL A 236 -16.83 -22.77 5.77
C VAL A 236 -17.25 -24.19 5.43
N GLY A 237 -18.26 -24.36 4.60
CA GLY A 237 -18.71 -25.64 4.07
C GLY A 237 -18.55 -25.66 2.56
N GLY A 238 -17.81 -26.64 2.03
CA GLY A 238 -17.69 -26.89 0.60
C GLY A 238 -18.42 -28.16 0.19
N PHE A 239 -19.16 -28.09 -0.92
CA PHE A 239 -19.88 -29.22 -1.52
C PHE A 239 -19.46 -29.36 -2.98
N GLY A 240 -19.33 -30.60 -3.46
CA GLY A 240 -18.95 -30.89 -4.85
C GLY A 240 -17.61 -31.61 -4.95
N ALA A 241 -16.75 -31.19 -5.87
CA ALA A 241 -15.48 -31.87 -6.16
C ALA A 241 -14.56 -32.01 -4.93
N ASP A 242 -14.63 -31.04 -4.00
CA ASP A 242 -13.89 -31.06 -2.72
C ASP A 242 -14.89 -30.80 -1.57
N THR A 243 -15.47 -31.86 -1.02
CA THR A 243 -16.35 -31.72 0.15
C THR A 243 -15.47 -31.53 1.40
N SER A 244 -15.51 -30.35 1.96
CA SER A 244 -14.74 -30.01 3.15
C SER A 244 -15.56 -29.14 4.09
N TRP A 245 -15.40 -29.37 5.38
CA TRP A 245 -15.96 -28.51 6.42
C TRP A 245 -14.80 -27.93 7.23
N HIS A 246 -14.87 -26.66 7.47
CA HIS A 246 -13.87 -25.96 8.25
C HIS A 246 -14.53 -24.99 9.21
N MET A 247 -14.10 -24.98 10.46
CA MET A 247 -14.54 -24.03 11.47
C MET A 247 -13.31 -23.40 12.10
N GLY A 248 -13.37 -22.10 12.32
CA GLY A 248 -12.29 -21.38 12.96
C GLY A 248 -12.77 -20.28 13.88
N LEU A 249 -11.84 -19.78 14.67
CA LEU A 249 -12.05 -18.75 15.68
C LEU A 249 -10.95 -17.71 15.57
N ASP A 250 -11.32 -16.46 15.46
CA ASP A 250 -10.42 -15.32 15.63
C ASP A 250 -10.80 -14.53 16.88
N ALA A 251 -9.80 -14.12 17.65
CA ALA A 251 -9.98 -13.28 18.82
C ALA A 251 -8.96 -12.14 18.81
N ASN A 252 -9.45 -10.94 18.86
CA ASN A 252 -8.64 -9.71 18.80
C ASN A 252 -8.87 -8.87 20.05
N LYS A 253 -7.80 -8.28 20.60
CA LYS A 253 -7.93 -7.34 21.71
C LYS A 253 -6.82 -6.30 21.68
N PHE A 254 -7.18 -5.05 21.94
CA PHE A 254 -6.22 -4.01 22.26
C PHE A 254 -5.85 -4.08 23.74
N LEU A 255 -4.57 -4.24 24.05
CA LEU A 255 -4.04 -4.12 25.41
C LEU A 255 -3.89 -2.66 25.82
N THR A 256 -3.42 -1.87 24.88
CA THR A 256 -3.35 -0.41 24.95
C THR A 256 -3.87 0.12 23.62
N PRO A 257 -4.15 1.40 23.45
CA PRO A 257 -4.53 1.96 22.16
C PRO A 257 -3.57 1.62 21.03
N ASP A 258 -2.32 1.34 21.40
CA ASP A 258 -1.18 1.23 20.50
C ASP A 258 -0.68 -0.19 20.35
N PHE A 259 -1.20 -1.11 21.15
CA PHE A 259 -0.73 -2.50 21.16
C PHE A 259 -1.90 -3.48 21.10
N LYS A 260 -1.91 -4.27 20.06
CA LYS A 260 -2.95 -5.27 19.77
C LYS A 260 -2.37 -6.67 19.80
N TYR A 261 -3.15 -7.64 20.27
CA TYR A 261 -2.89 -9.04 20.00
C TYR A 261 -4.06 -9.66 19.26
N ALA A 262 -3.77 -10.70 18.48
CA ALA A 262 -4.73 -11.50 17.77
C ALA A 262 -4.35 -12.97 17.89
N LEU A 263 -5.37 -13.79 18.12
CA LEU A 263 -5.29 -15.24 18.17
C LEU A 263 -6.20 -15.78 17.06
N THR A 264 -5.73 -16.77 16.31
CA THR A 264 -6.56 -17.51 15.36
C THR A 264 -6.39 -19.01 15.57
N LEU A 265 -7.50 -19.72 15.57
CA LEU A 265 -7.55 -21.17 15.61
C LEU A 265 -8.16 -21.66 14.31
N TYR A 266 -7.46 -22.58 13.62
CA TYR A 266 -7.90 -23.13 12.34
C TYR A 266 -8.34 -22.04 11.36
N PRO A 267 -7.42 -21.14 10.97
CA PRO A 267 -7.76 -20.00 10.12
C PRO A 267 -8.33 -20.43 8.77
N ASP A 268 -9.20 -19.59 8.24
CA ASP A 268 -9.71 -19.76 6.90
C ASP A 268 -8.65 -19.40 5.86
N TYR A 269 -8.27 -20.35 5.04
CA TYR A 269 -7.33 -20.18 3.92
C TYR A 269 -8.03 -19.94 2.58
N SER A 270 -9.36 -19.85 2.57
CA SER A 270 -10.10 -19.58 1.35
C SER A 270 -9.91 -18.12 0.93
N ASP A 271 -8.98 -17.88 0.04
CA ASP A 271 -8.85 -16.60 -0.64
C ASP A 271 -10.08 -16.41 -1.55
N ILE A 272 -10.87 -15.38 -1.30
CA ILE A 272 -12.03 -15.04 -2.12
C ILE A 272 -11.61 -14.17 -3.33
N GLU A 273 -10.44 -13.53 -3.24
CA GLU A 273 -9.89 -12.69 -4.30
C GLU A 273 -8.82 -13.42 -5.11
N ALA A 274 -9.07 -13.61 -6.39
CA ALA A 274 -8.12 -14.21 -7.30
C ALA A 274 -6.93 -13.28 -7.58
N VAL A 275 -5.74 -13.87 -7.61
CA VAL A 275 -4.52 -13.23 -8.12
C VAL A 275 -4.15 -13.97 -9.41
N TYR A 276 -4.34 -13.31 -10.55
CA TYR A 276 -3.94 -13.89 -11.83
C TYR A 276 -2.50 -13.53 -12.16
N GLU A 277 -1.70 -14.54 -12.44
CA GLU A 277 -0.33 -14.33 -12.89
C GLU A 277 -0.31 -13.99 -14.39
N SER A 278 0.56 -13.05 -14.78
CA SER A 278 0.84 -12.79 -16.19
C SER A 278 1.48 -14.02 -16.85
N ILE A 279 1.15 -14.28 -18.10
CA ILE A 279 1.78 -15.34 -18.92
C ILE A 279 3.17 -14.97 -19.41
N ASP A 280 3.73 -13.81 -19.02
CA ASP A 280 5.06 -13.38 -19.44
C ASP A 280 6.17 -14.29 -18.86
N ILE A 281 7.28 -14.33 -19.55
CA ILE A 281 8.41 -15.21 -19.20
C ILE A 281 9.24 -14.57 -18.08
N THR A 282 9.52 -15.33 -17.02
CA THR A 282 10.43 -14.93 -15.94
C THR A 282 11.51 -16.00 -15.71
N TYR A 283 12.69 -15.56 -15.25
CA TYR A 283 13.79 -16.45 -14.93
C TYR A 283 13.79 -16.95 -13.48
N THR A 284 13.02 -16.29 -12.62
CA THR A 284 13.02 -16.53 -11.18
C THR A 284 11.58 -16.60 -10.65
N GLU A 285 11.43 -17.07 -9.40
CA GLU A 285 10.15 -17.06 -8.68
C GLU A 285 9.54 -15.65 -8.69
N ARG A 286 8.21 -15.58 -8.82
CA ARG A 286 7.46 -14.31 -8.73
C ARG A 286 7.01 -14.04 -7.30
N TRP A 287 7.07 -12.79 -6.92
CA TRP A 287 6.46 -12.34 -5.67
C TRP A 287 4.94 -12.18 -5.85
N LEU A 288 4.16 -12.77 -4.94
CA LEU A 288 2.71 -12.67 -4.91
C LEU A 288 2.27 -11.89 -3.65
N PRO A 289 1.30 -10.97 -3.78
CA PRO A 289 0.80 -10.20 -2.65
C PRO A 289 0.03 -11.10 -1.66
N GLU A 290 0.09 -10.76 -0.39
CA GLU A 290 -0.71 -11.42 0.66
C GLU A 290 -2.15 -10.90 0.64
N LYS A 291 -3.12 -11.80 0.86
CA LYS A 291 -4.55 -11.48 0.91
C LYS A 291 -5.23 -11.99 2.18
N ARG A 292 -4.59 -12.89 2.92
CA ARG A 292 -5.16 -13.47 4.14
C ARG A 292 -5.19 -12.43 5.27
N PRO A 293 -6.38 -12.16 5.87
CA PRO A 293 -6.55 -11.09 6.86
C PRO A 293 -5.62 -11.20 8.06
N PHE A 294 -5.33 -12.42 8.52
CA PHE A 294 -4.41 -12.65 9.64
C PHE A 294 -3.00 -12.09 9.36
N PHE A 295 -2.52 -12.09 8.12
CA PHE A 295 -1.20 -11.58 7.76
C PHE A 295 -1.20 -10.14 7.28
N THR A 296 -2.30 -9.65 6.69
CA THR A 296 -2.39 -8.27 6.18
C THR A 296 -2.54 -7.26 7.31
N GLU A 297 -3.31 -7.59 8.34
CA GLU A 297 -3.48 -6.72 9.49
C GLU A 297 -2.19 -6.61 10.31
N GLY A 298 -1.66 -5.37 10.47
CA GLY A 298 -0.44 -5.08 11.19
C GLY A 298 0.83 -5.53 10.46
N SER A 299 0.75 -5.80 9.15
CA SER A 299 1.89 -6.26 8.34
C SER A 299 3.10 -5.33 8.42
N GLU A 300 2.88 -4.04 8.62
CA GLU A 300 3.91 -3.00 8.79
C GLU A 300 4.84 -3.23 9.99
N PHE A 301 4.40 -4.00 10.99
CA PHE A 301 5.18 -4.31 12.18
C PHE A 301 6.09 -5.53 12.04
N PHE A 302 5.94 -6.35 10.99
CA PHE A 302 6.64 -7.65 10.87
C PHE A 302 7.87 -7.61 9.94
N GLY A 303 8.20 -6.46 9.36
CA GLY A 303 9.37 -6.31 8.51
C GLY A 303 9.27 -7.08 7.19
N THR A 304 10.37 -7.66 6.75
CA THR A 304 10.52 -8.23 5.40
C THR A 304 10.21 -9.73 5.30
N PHE A 305 9.38 -10.31 6.15
CA PHE A 305 9.03 -11.72 5.99
C PHE A 305 8.03 -11.92 4.82
N TYR A 306 8.05 -13.10 4.21
CA TYR A 306 7.14 -13.45 3.12
C TYR A 306 6.10 -14.45 3.62
N SER A 307 4.94 -13.93 3.98
CA SER A 307 3.86 -14.69 4.63
C SER A 307 3.36 -15.89 3.82
N ARG A 308 3.47 -15.87 2.49
CA ARG A 308 3.10 -17.00 1.64
C ARG A 308 4.03 -18.23 1.79
N ARG A 309 5.16 -18.09 2.48
CA ARG A 309 5.96 -19.25 2.93
C ARG A 309 5.29 -20.03 4.07
N ILE A 310 4.31 -19.42 4.74
CA ILE A 310 3.43 -20.09 5.72
C ILE A 310 2.14 -20.44 4.99
N ASP A 311 2.05 -21.69 4.53
CA ASP A 311 0.91 -22.21 3.77
C ASP A 311 -0.32 -22.47 4.65
N LYS A 312 -0.25 -23.46 5.57
CA LYS A 312 -1.30 -23.85 6.50
C LYS A 312 -0.75 -23.97 7.92
N PHE A 313 -1.56 -23.59 8.89
CA PHE A 313 -1.28 -23.72 10.31
C PHE A 313 -2.58 -23.90 11.10
N ASP A 314 -2.51 -24.49 12.31
CA ASP A 314 -3.68 -24.77 13.13
C ASP A 314 -3.92 -23.70 14.18
N LEU A 315 -2.84 -23.06 14.65
CA LEU A 315 -2.86 -22.01 15.66
C LEU A 315 -1.97 -20.84 15.20
N GLY A 316 -2.51 -19.64 15.19
CA GLY A 316 -1.78 -18.41 14.96
C GLY A 316 -1.92 -17.44 16.12
N PHE A 317 -0.82 -16.85 16.55
CA PHE A 317 -0.80 -15.76 17.51
C PHE A 317 0.04 -14.62 16.98
N LYS A 318 -0.46 -13.40 17.06
CA LYS A 318 0.32 -12.21 16.78
C LYS A 318 0.09 -11.14 17.83
N ALA A 319 1.13 -10.38 18.11
CA ALA A 319 1.09 -9.21 18.98
C ALA A 319 1.93 -8.10 18.35
N PHE A 320 1.36 -6.93 18.17
CA PHE A 320 2.04 -5.85 17.47
C PHE A 320 1.56 -4.48 17.94
N GLY A 321 2.43 -3.52 17.79
CA GLY A 321 2.10 -2.15 18.12
C GLY A 321 3.31 -1.25 18.26
N GLN A 322 3.02 -0.01 18.64
CA GLN A 322 4.01 1.05 18.84
C GLN A 322 3.96 1.56 20.28
N GLN A 323 5.12 1.82 20.86
CA GLN A 323 5.24 2.52 22.13
C GLN A 323 6.31 3.60 22.01
N GLY A 324 5.87 4.84 21.87
CA GLY A 324 6.74 5.97 21.59
C GLY A 324 7.52 5.75 20.30
N LYS A 325 8.85 5.72 20.39
CA LYS A 325 9.76 5.52 19.24
C LYS A 325 10.00 4.04 18.88
N ASN A 326 9.44 3.11 19.63
CA ASN A 326 9.64 1.68 19.42
C ASN A 326 8.41 1.04 18.77
N GLN A 327 8.64 0.18 17.80
CA GLN A 327 7.62 -0.68 17.20
C GLN A 327 8.03 -2.13 17.42
N ILE A 328 7.05 -2.97 17.72
CA ILE A 328 7.26 -4.39 18.00
C ILE A 328 6.21 -5.18 17.22
N GLY A 329 6.65 -6.20 16.52
CA GLY A 329 5.80 -7.22 15.89
C GLY A 329 6.27 -8.60 16.27
N PHE A 330 5.41 -9.39 16.92
CA PHE A 330 5.60 -10.80 17.20
C PHE A 330 4.49 -11.61 16.53
N LEU A 331 4.86 -12.62 15.74
CA LEU A 331 3.94 -13.53 15.08
C LEU A 331 4.45 -14.96 15.25
N ASN A 332 3.53 -15.87 15.60
CA ASN A 332 3.79 -17.29 15.67
C ASN A 332 2.66 -18.06 14.98
N CYS A 333 3.01 -19.02 14.13
CA CYS A 333 2.07 -19.93 13.48
C CYS A 333 2.52 -21.37 13.73
N ALA A 334 1.66 -22.17 14.34
CA ALA A 334 1.93 -23.58 14.66
C ALA A 334 1.01 -24.51 13.86
N ARG A 335 1.60 -25.50 13.23
CA ARG A 335 0.91 -26.67 12.66
C ARG A 335 1.25 -27.91 13.48
N PHE A 336 0.24 -28.67 13.85
CA PHE A 336 0.42 -29.78 14.76
C PHE A 336 0.78 -31.08 14.05
N SER A 337 0.31 -31.29 12.81
CA SER A 337 0.60 -32.52 12.08
C SER A 337 0.71 -32.28 10.56
N PRO A 338 1.89 -32.56 9.94
CA PRO A 338 3.19 -32.74 10.59
C PRO A 338 3.61 -31.48 11.34
N PHE A 339 4.40 -31.63 12.40
CA PHE A 339 4.80 -30.49 13.24
C PHE A 339 5.59 -29.44 12.47
N ARG A 340 5.13 -28.19 12.57
CA ARG A 340 5.87 -26.99 12.10
C ARG A 340 5.53 -25.82 13.00
N ASN A 341 6.54 -25.05 13.35
CA ASN A 341 6.37 -23.81 14.08
C ASN A 341 7.16 -22.68 13.40
N ASP A 342 6.46 -21.67 12.92
CA ASP A 342 7.01 -20.49 12.28
C ASP A 342 6.89 -19.30 13.23
N THR A 343 8.00 -18.63 13.53
CA THR A 343 8.04 -17.48 14.45
C THR A 343 8.73 -16.30 13.81
N ILE A 344 8.14 -15.12 13.95
CA ILE A 344 8.72 -13.85 13.53
C ILE A 344 8.69 -12.89 14.73
N LEU A 345 9.84 -12.29 15.04
CA LEU A 345 9.97 -11.16 15.95
C LEU A 345 10.68 -10.03 15.22
N ASN A 346 10.05 -8.89 15.16
CA ASN A 346 10.62 -7.68 14.58
C ASN A 346 10.54 -6.54 15.59
N ILE A 347 11.66 -5.87 15.82
CA ILE A 347 11.76 -4.72 16.71
C ILE A 347 12.39 -3.59 15.93
N SER A 348 11.75 -2.43 15.90
CA SER A 348 12.34 -1.24 15.32
C SER A 348 12.36 -0.09 16.33
N HIS A 349 13.43 0.65 16.32
CA HIS A 349 13.61 1.90 17.09
C HIS A 349 13.83 3.04 16.12
N ASN A 350 13.05 4.10 16.27
CA ASN A 350 13.05 5.26 15.41
C ASN A 350 13.54 6.50 16.21
N PRO A 351 14.87 6.70 16.35
CA PRO A 351 15.41 7.81 17.17
C PRO A 351 14.95 9.17 16.66
N THR A 352 14.86 9.33 15.35
CA THR A 352 14.32 10.51 14.68
C THR A 352 13.36 10.07 13.56
N TYR A 353 12.60 11.00 13.01
CA TYR A 353 11.72 10.71 11.85
C TYR A 353 12.48 10.27 10.59
N GLN A 354 13.77 10.60 10.47
CA GLN A 354 14.62 10.21 9.33
C GLN A 354 15.55 9.03 9.64
N SER A 355 15.51 8.49 10.84
CA SER A 355 16.40 7.42 11.25
C SER A 355 15.63 6.24 11.78
N SER A 356 16.08 5.04 11.44
CA SER A 356 15.51 3.79 11.95
C SER A 356 16.60 2.77 12.22
N ILE A 357 16.40 1.97 13.24
CA ILE A 357 17.19 0.79 13.56
C ILE A 357 16.18 -0.36 13.64
N VAL A 358 16.45 -1.44 12.96
CA VAL A 358 15.57 -2.62 12.94
C VAL A 358 16.37 -3.87 13.28
N MET A 359 15.74 -4.75 14.05
CA MET A 359 16.21 -6.12 14.30
C MET A 359 15.07 -7.08 14.00
N THR A 360 15.37 -8.17 13.32
CA THR A 360 14.41 -9.23 13.04
C THR A 360 14.99 -10.60 13.36
N LEU A 361 14.16 -11.43 13.98
CA LEU A 361 14.38 -12.85 14.17
C LEU A 361 13.26 -13.58 13.46
N GLN A 362 13.60 -14.54 12.61
CA GLN A 362 12.63 -15.43 12.00
C GLN A 362 13.09 -16.87 12.20
N SER A 363 12.18 -17.75 12.52
CA SER A 363 12.53 -19.18 12.68
C SER A 363 11.44 -20.07 12.13
N ARG A 364 11.86 -21.15 11.50
CA ARG A 364 11.05 -22.33 11.16
C ARG A 364 11.62 -23.53 11.87
N LEU A 365 10.77 -24.23 12.60
CA LEU A 365 11.10 -25.46 13.30
C LEU A 365 10.18 -26.57 12.81
N GLU A 366 10.78 -27.62 12.28
CA GLU A 366 10.13 -28.86 11.85
C GLU A 366 10.84 -30.06 12.50
N GLU A 367 10.29 -31.25 12.41
CA GLU A 367 10.90 -32.45 13.04
C GLU A 367 12.34 -32.70 12.60
N ALA A 368 12.63 -32.52 11.31
CA ALA A 368 13.94 -32.82 10.72
C ALA A 368 14.63 -31.57 10.14
N HIS A 369 14.07 -30.37 10.31
CA HIS A 369 14.60 -29.15 9.73
C HIS A 369 14.44 -27.96 10.69
N LYS A 370 15.52 -27.19 10.84
CA LYS A 370 15.52 -25.95 11.61
C LYS A 370 16.18 -24.85 10.80
N ASN A 371 15.50 -23.75 10.69
CA ASN A 371 16.04 -22.56 10.04
C ASN A 371 15.82 -21.34 10.91
N VAL A 372 16.85 -20.53 11.11
CA VAL A 372 16.79 -19.31 11.90
C VAL A 372 17.47 -18.18 11.13
N LEU A 373 16.77 -17.09 10.89
CA LEU A 373 17.33 -15.83 10.41
C LEU A 373 17.46 -14.85 11.57
N ILE A 374 18.65 -14.33 11.77
CA ILE A 374 18.92 -13.19 12.66
C ILE A 374 19.46 -12.06 11.78
N ALA A 375 18.77 -10.95 11.77
CA ALA A 375 19.16 -9.85 10.92
C ALA A 375 18.91 -8.49 11.58
N GLY A 376 19.63 -7.49 11.15
CA GLY A 376 19.46 -6.13 11.62
C GLY A 376 20.02 -5.12 10.67
N GLY A 377 19.53 -3.92 10.77
CA GLY A 377 19.96 -2.82 9.91
C GLY A 377 19.47 -1.49 10.43
N GLY A 378 19.70 -0.50 9.63
CA GLY A 378 19.22 0.84 9.93
C GLY A 378 19.57 1.80 8.81
N GLY A 379 19.03 3.00 8.94
CA GLY A 379 19.30 4.07 8.00
C GLY A 379 19.03 5.42 8.60
N THR A 380 19.61 6.42 7.99
CA THR A 380 19.37 7.82 8.32
C THR A 380 19.47 8.68 7.07
N GLY A 381 18.93 9.89 7.13
CA GLY A 381 19.01 10.81 6.02
C GLY A 381 18.56 12.21 6.36
N THR A 382 18.39 12.99 5.32
CA THR A 382 17.81 14.33 5.30
C THR A 382 16.72 14.37 4.22
N SER A 383 16.17 15.54 3.93
CA SER A 383 15.27 15.70 2.77
C SER A 383 15.92 15.40 1.42
N ASP A 384 17.24 15.51 1.33
CA ASP A 384 17.94 15.48 0.04
C ASP A 384 18.76 14.23 -0.20
N TYR A 385 19.18 13.54 0.85
CA TYR A 385 19.93 12.30 0.75
C TYR A 385 19.72 11.41 1.96
N GLY A 386 19.95 10.14 1.79
CA GLY A 386 19.97 9.18 2.88
C GLY A 386 20.79 7.97 2.54
N PHE A 387 21.18 7.25 3.56
CA PHE A 387 21.92 6.01 3.46
C PHE A 387 21.40 5.00 4.49
N GLY A 388 21.55 3.74 4.17
CA GLY A 388 21.18 2.65 5.06
C GLY A 388 21.96 1.39 4.77
N GLY A 389 21.77 0.41 5.61
CA GLY A 389 22.35 -0.91 5.43
C GLY A 389 21.67 -1.96 6.28
N PHE A 390 21.85 -3.20 5.87
CA PHE A 390 21.25 -4.35 6.49
C PHE A 390 22.23 -5.52 6.45
N TYR A 391 22.31 -6.28 7.55
CA TYR A 391 23.09 -7.50 7.67
C TYR A 391 22.26 -8.59 8.30
N GLY A 392 22.33 -9.81 7.77
CA GLY A 392 21.61 -10.96 8.30
C GLY A 392 22.37 -12.27 8.11
N VAL A 393 22.10 -13.21 9.00
CA VAL A 393 22.67 -14.57 8.97
C VAL A 393 21.53 -15.57 9.04
N SER A 394 21.50 -16.53 8.10
CA SER A 394 20.66 -17.71 8.17
C SER A 394 21.45 -18.89 8.74
N LEU A 395 20.88 -19.53 9.74
CA LEU A 395 21.39 -20.73 10.39
C LEU A 395 20.46 -21.88 10.04
N THR A 396 20.97 -22.89 9.34
CA THR A 396 20.16 -24.00 8.85
C THR A 396 20.71 -25.33 9.36
N ASP A 397 19.85 -26.18 9.93
CA ASP A 397 20.17 -27.50 10.41
C ASP A 397 19.10 -28.53 9.96
N PRO A 398 19.46 -29.58 9.22
CA PRO A 398 20.77 -29.81 8.60
C PRO A 398 21.04 -28.85 7.46
N GLY A 399 22.28 -28.38 7.33
CA GLY A 399 22.66 -27.49 6.25
C GLY A 399 23.85 -26.60 6.58
N LYS A 400 24.03 -25.56 5.74
CA LYS A 400 25.09 -24.59 5.90
C LYS A 400 24.55 -23.22 6.26
N ASN A 401 25.35 -22.48 7.00
CA ASN A 401 25.01 -21.11 7.38
C ASN A 401 25.44 -20.11 6.29
N GLY A 402 24.56 -19.14 6.04
CA GLY A 402 24.84 -18.11 5.07
C GLY A 402 24.57 -16.71 5.59
N PHE A 403 24.92 -15.70 4.81
CA PHE A 403 24.69 -14.29 5.18
C PHE A 403 24.24 -13.44 4.00
N ILE A 404 23.57 -12.35 4.33
CA ILE A 404 23.25 -11.22 3.47
C ILE A 404 23.86 -9.94 4.04
N ALA A 405 24.39 -9.10 3.18
CA ALA A 405 24.76 -7.72 3.51
C ALA A 405 24.33 -6.80 2.39
N ASN A 406 23.73 -5.66 2.71
CA ASN A 406 23.47 -4.61 1.75
C ASN A 406 23.77 -3.23 2.30
N VAL A 407 24.04 -2.30 1.39
CA VAL A 407 24.16 -0.85 1.65
C VAL A 407 23.40 -0.13 0.57
N ASN A 408 22.64 0.86 0.93
CA ASN A 408 21.89 1.69 0.01
C ASN A 408 22.14 3.17 0.24
N LEU A 409 22.02 3.92 -0.84
CA LEU A 409 22.12 5.38 -0.89
C LEU A 409 20.96 5.88 -1.74
N TRP A 410 20.31 6.94 -1.29
CA TRP A 410 19.40 7.71 -2.13
C TRP A 410 19.76 9.18 -2.10
N LYS A 411 19.51 9.87 -3.21
CA LYS A 411 19.73 11.30 -3.34
C LYS A 411 18.63 11.92 -4.17
N ARG A 412 18.02 13.00 -3.66
CA ARG A 412 17.17 13.87 -4.45
C ARG A 412 18.04 14.81 -5.30
N MET A 413 17.67 14.98 -6.54
CA MET A 413 18.36 15.82 -7.53
C MET A 413 17.40 16.89 -8.04
N GLY A 414 17.28 17.99 -7.26
CA GLY A 414 16.24 18.98 -7.47
C GLY A 414 14.85 18.49 -6.98
N GLU A 415 13.79 19.17 -7.44
CA GLU A 415 12.44 18.94 -6.93
C GLU A 415 11.77 17.66 -7.46
N ARG A 416 12.15 17.22 -8.65
CA ARG A 416 11.40 16.21 -9.45
C ARG A 416 12.25 15.05 -9.93
N SER A 417 13.47 14.94 -9.44
CA SER A 417 14.40 13.87 -9.81
C SER A 417 14.98 13.20 -8.57
N GLY A 418 15.29 11.95 -8.69
CA GLY A 418 15.99 11.23 -7.64
C GLY A 418 16.82 10.07 -8.18
N LEU A 419 17.82 9.72 -7.40
CA LEU A 419 18.73 8.61 -7.63
C LEU A 419 18.69 7.68 -6.42
N PHE A 420 18.55 6.39 -6.67
CA PHE A 420 18.72 5.33 -5.69
C PHE A 420 19.83 4.39 -6.16
N LEU A 421 20.71 4.00 -5.24
CA LEU A 421 21.77 3.02 -5.47
C LEU A 421 21.76 2.01 -4.32
N ASN A 422 21.92 0.74 -4.64
CA ASN A 422 22.05 -0.32 -3.67
C ASN A 422 23.14 -1.29 -4.10
N TYR A 423 23.98 -1.70 -3.15
CA TYR A 423 24.91 -2.80 -3.30
C TYR A 423 24.53 -3.93 -2.34
N SER A 424 24.45 -5.13 -2.84
CA SER A 424 24.11 -6.30 -2.04
C SER A 424 25.08 -7.46 -2.27
N LYS A 425 25.21 -8.29 -1.23
CA LYS A 425 26.04 -9.49 -1.22
C LYS A 425 25.32 -10.59 -0.46
N LEU A 426 25.00 -11.69 -1.16
CA LEU A 426 24.31 -12.85 -0.63
C LEU A 426 25.19 -14.07 -0.80
N SER A 427 25.55 -14.73 0.29
CA SER A 427 26.36 -15.97 0.21
C SER A 427 25.56 -17.12 -0.42
N PRO A 428 26.23 -18.12 -1.00
CA PRO A 428 25.55 -19.28 -1.60
C PRO A 428 24.65 -20.04 -0.64
N ASP A 429 25.06 -20.12 0.62
CA ASP A 429 24.37 -20.87 1.67
C ASP A 429 23.35 -20.00 2.46
N PHE A 430 23.08 -18.75 2.03
CA PHE A 430 22.05 -17.91 2.64
C PHE A 430 20.67 -18.38 2.18
N SER A 431 19.94 -19.03 3.06
CA SER A 431 18.65 -19.67 2.77
C SER A 431 17.66 -19.51 3.93
N PRO A 432 17.10 -18.31 4.15
CA PRO A 432 16.04 -18.11 5.14
C PRO A 432 14.70 -18.61 4.60
N ASP A 433 14.07 -19.54 5.31
CA ASP A 433 12.81 -20.19 4.90
C ASP A 433 11.61 -19.23 4.78
N LEU A 434 11.59 -18.18 5.59
CA LEU A 434 10.45 -17.25 5.68
C LEU A 434 10.65 -15.97 4.86
N GLN A 435 11.65 -15.95 3.98
CA GLN A 435 11.89 -14.81 3.08
C GLN A 435 11.52 -15.14 1.63
N TYR A 436 11.16 -14.11 0.88
CA TYR A 436 11.18 -14.17 -0.57
C TYR A 436 12.61 -13.91 -1.04
N LEU A 437 13.23 -14.92 -1.60
CA LEU A 437 14.60 -14.86 -2.04
C LEU A 437 14.76 -15.57 -3.39
N PRO A 438 14.65 -14.83 -4.51
CA PRO A 438 14.70 -15.44 -5.83
C PRO A 438 16.09 -15.96 -6.22
N GLU A 439 17.16 -15.42 -5.62
CA GLU A 439 18.54 -15.72 -5.99
C GLU A 439 19.47 -15.70 -4.77
N THR A 440 20.41 -16.64 -4.71
CA THR A 440 21.50 -16.70 -3.71
C THR A 440 22.86 -16.88 -4.39
N GLY A 441 23.94 -16.75 -3.64
CA GLY A 441 25.30 -16.89 -4.19
C GLY A 441 25.65 -15.77 -5.17
N VAL A 442 25.21 -14.56 -4.88
CA VAL A 442 25.37 -13.39 -5.75
C VAL A 442 25.85 -12.16 -5.00
N LYS A 443 26.46 -11.27 -5.74
CA LYS A 443 26.82 -9.91 -5.30
C LYS A 443 26.57 -8.95 -6.45
N GLY A 444 26.11 -7.73 -6.15
CA GLY A 444 25.85 -6.80 -7.23
C GLY A 444 25.36 -5.45 -6.81
N ILE A 445 25.17 -4.62 -7.80
CA ILE A 445 24.67 -3.25 -7.68
C ILE A 445 23.35 -3.15 -8.44
N ASN A 446 22.42 -2.41 -7.87
CA ASN A 446 21.27 -1.93 -8.62
C ASN A 446 21.02 -0.46 -8.31
N GLY A 447 20.47 0.25 -9.28
CA GLY A 447 20.14 1.66 -9.14
C GLY A 447 18.98 2.05 -10.00
N ASN A 448 18.34 3.12 -9.61
CA ASN A 448 17.23 3.70 -10.30
C ASN A 448 17.38 5.23 -10.30
N PHE A 449 17.23 5.82 -11.48
CA PHE A 449 17.08 7.27 -11.64
C PHE A 449 15.70 7.56 -12.19
N TYR A 450 15.00 8.50 -11.58
CA TYR A 450 13.71 8.99 -12.08
C TYR A 450 13.71 10.50 -12.24
N HIS A 451 12.96 10.94 -13.23
CA HIS A 451 12.60 12.35 -13.42
C HIS A 451 11.15 12.44 -13.88
N TYR A 452 10.37 13.33 -13.30
CA TYR A 452 9.00 13.60 -13.75
C TYR A 452 8.72 15.09 -13.77
N ASN A 453 7.72 15.49 -14.57
CA ASN A 453 7.21 16.85 -14.59
C ASN A 453 5.71 16.84 -14.80
N VAL A 454 5.02 17.77 -14.16
CA VAL A 454 3.57 17.96 -14.23
C VAL A 454 3.29 19.37 -14.74
N SER A 455 2.38 19.51 -15.69
CA SER A 455 1.98 20.81 -16.25
C SER A 455 0.64 21.26 -15.64
N PRO A 456 0.47 22.53 -15.29
CA PRO A 456 -0.83 23.07 -14.96
C PRO A 456 -1.86 22.77 -16.06
N ARG A 457 -3.09 22.42 -15.66
CA ARG A 457 -4.16 22.07 -16.60
C ARG A 457 -4.42 23.23 -17.55
N GLY A 458 -4.48 22.93 -18.85
CA GLY A 458 -4.80 23.92 -19.86
C GLY A 458 -3.60 24.72 -20.39
N LEU A 459 -2.46 24.73 -19.72
CA LEU A 459 -1.30 25.51 -20.14
C LEU A 459 -0.53 24.90 -21.31
N ARG A 460 -0.43 23.55 -21.34
CA ARG A 460 0.32 22.80 -22.36
C ARG A 460 -0.54 21.69 -22.95
N TRP A 461 -0.11 21.10 -24.07
CA TRP A 461 -0.76 19.95 -24.71
C TRP A 461 -0.52 18.62 -23.97
N TRP A 462 0.52 18.57 -23.12
CA TRP A 462 0.82 17.47 -22.20
C TRP A 462 0.45 17.84 -20.75
N GLU A 463 0.20 16.87 -19.93
CA GLU A 463 -0.20 16.99 -18.54
C GLU A 463 0.89 16.53 -17.57
N PHE A 464 1.53 15.43 -17.90
CA PHE A 464 2.74 15.00 -17.23
C PHE A 464 3.68 14.28 -18.21
N TYR A 465 4.95 14.22 -17.87
CA TYR A 465 5.88 13.25 -18.44
C TYR A 465 6.81 12.71 -17.36
N GLY A 466 7.29 11.46 -17.56
CA GLY A 466 8.22 10.81 -16.66
C GLY A 466 9.26 10.00 -17.43
N VAL A 467 10.47 9.96 -16.89
CA VAL A 467 11.57 9.11 -17.35
C VAL A 467 12.03 8.29 -16.14
N ASN A 468 12.14 6.99 -16.33
CA ASN A 468 12.72 6.07 -15.36
C ASN A 468 13.83 5.27 -16.00
N VAL A 469 15.01 5.26 -15.37
CA VAL A 469 16.18 4.51 -15.83
C VAL A 469 16.60 3.58 -14.72
N GLU A 470 16.57 2.28 -14.99
CA GLU A 470 16.98 1.26 -14.05
C GLU A 470 18.22 0.55 -14.57
N TYR A 471 19.14 0.29 -13.66
CA TYR A 471 20.31 -0.53 -13.91
C TYR A 471 20.50 -1.55 -12.79
N ALA A 472 20.67 -2.80 -13.13
CA ALA A 472 21.04 -3.86 -12.20
C ALA A 472 22.13 -4.72 -12.78
N LYS A 473 23.12 -5.06 -11.96
CA LYS A 473 24.20 -6.01 -12.31
C LYS A 473 24.43 -6.95 -11.13
N LEU A 474 24.35 -8.23 -11.39
CA LEU A 474 24.65 -9.31 -10.45
C LEU A 474 25.79 -10.16 -11.00
N ASP A 475 26.79 -10.38 -10.18
CA ASP A 475 27.86 -11.32 -10.42
C ASP A 475 27.66 -12.58 -9.57
N PHE A 476 28.12 -13.73 -10.03
CA PHE A 476 28.22 -14.94 -9.21
C PHE A 476 29.16 -14.70 -8.03
N TRP A 477 28.96 -15.44 -6.97
CA TRP A 477 29.86 -15.39 -5.80
C TRP A 477 31.31 -15.69 -6.16
N THR A 478 31.52 -16.69 -7.00
CA THR A 478 32.83 -17.11 -7.52
C THR A 478 33.42 -16.19 -8.57
N GLY A 479 32.69 -15.17 -9.00
CA GLY A 479 33.04 -14.25 -10.07
C GLY A 479 32.33 -14.57 -11.38
N GLY A 480 32.36 -13.62 -12.30
CA GLY A 480 31.65 -13.68 -13.58
C GLY A 480 30.23 -13.14 -13.52
N LEU A 481 29.76 -12.62 -14.63
CA LEU A 481 28.47 -11.98 -14.76
C LEU A 481 27.34 -13.03 -14.70
N LYS A 482 26.41 -12.88 -13.75
CA LYS A 482 25.19 -13.68 -13.64
C LYS A 482 24.02 -13.02 -14.35
N ALA A 483 23.75 -11.76 -14.02
CA ALA A 483 22.66 -11.02 -14.62
C ALA A 483 23.03 -9.54 -14.80
N GLU A 484 22.55 -8.96 -15.88
CA GLU A 484 22.59 -7.50 -16.10
C GLU A 484 21.26 -7.08 -16.68
N ASN A 485 20.67 -6.00 -16.16
CA ASN A 485 19.42 -5.45 -16.66
C ASN A 485 19.54 -3.93 -16.81
N LYS A 486 19.14 -3.43 -17.97
CA LYS A 486 19.11 -2.00 -18.33
C LYS A 486 17.71 -1.69 -18.82
N VAL A 487 16.98 -0.85 -18.12
CA VAL A 487 15.63 -0.48 -18.47
C VAL A 487 15.52 1.03 -18.57
N VAL A 488 14.89 1.50 -19.64
CA VAL A 488 14.49 2.90 -19.80
C VAL A 488 13.02 2.94 -20.12
N ASN A 489 12.26 3.63 -19.30
CA ASN A 489 10.83 3.85 -19.50
C ASN A 489 10.56 5.36 -19.65
N PHE A 490 9.76 5.71 -20.63
CA PHE A 490 9.21 7.03 -20.82
C PHE A 490 7.67 6.95 -20.75
N SER A 491 7.06 7.85 -20.02
CA SER A 491 5.62 7.99 -19.91
C SER A 491 5.20 9.43 -20.22
N LEU A 492 4.07 9.58 -20.89
CA LEU A 492 3.52 10.86 -21.28
C LEU A 492 2.00 10.85 -21.11
N GLY A 493 1.50 11.75 -20.29
CA GLY A 493 0.06 12.05 -20.16
C GLY A 493 -0.31 13.24 -21.04
N LEU A 494 -1.38 13.09 -21.80
CA LEU A 494 -1.90 14.09 -22.73
C LEU A 494 -3.25 14.61 -22.26
N ARG A 495 -3.67 15.76 -22.75
CA ARG A 495 -5.01 16.27 -22.52
C ARG A 495 -6.09 15.28 -22.95
N GLY A 496 -7.18 15.24 -22.21
CA GLY A 496 -8.28 14.30 -22.45
C GLY A 496 -8.04 12.90 -21.91
N ASP A 497 -7.19 12.82 -20.86
CA ASP A 497 -6.91 11.60 -20.08
C ASP A 497 -6.23 10.47 -20.88
N TRP A 498 -5.51 10.84 -21.95
CA TRP A 498 -4.70 9.91 -22.72
C TRP A 498 -3.35 9.67 -22.10
N SER A 499 -2.83 8.47 -22.21
CA SER A 499 -1.48 8.10 -21.77
C SER A 499 -0.73 7.35 -22.85
N LEU A 500 0.54 7.65 -22.99
CA LEU A 500 1.48 6.97 -23.88
C LEU A 500 2.66 6.48 -23.06
N GLY A 501 3.15 5.28 -23.38
CA GLY A 501 4.34 4.73 -22.75
C GLY A 501 5.26 4.07 -23.77
N VAL A 502 6.55 4.23 -23.57
CA VAL A 502 7.60 3.52 -24.32
C VAL A 502 8.59 2.96 -23.34
N GLY A 503 8.86 1.66 -23.46
CA GLY A 503 9.84 0.97 -22.63
C GLY A 503 10.89 0.27 -23.48
N ARG A 504 12.13 0.29 -23.03
CA ARG A 504 13.23 -0.45 -23.60
C ARG A 504 13.96 -1.21 -22.52
N SER A 505 14.10 -2.52 -22.66
CA SER A 505 14.92 -3.35 -21.79
C SER A 505 15.97 -4.11 -22.55
N ILE A 506 17.17 -4.18 -21.99
CA ILE A 506 18.27 -5.02 -22.45
C ILE A 506 18.74 -5.80 -21.25
N SER A 507 18.69 -7.12 -21.32
CA SER A 507 19.10 -7.96 -20.21
C SER A 507 19.98 -9.13 -20.65
N PHE A 508 20.80 -9.54 -19.71
CA PHE A 508 21.64 -10.71 -19.77
C PHE A 508 21.33 -11.58 -18.55
N TYR A 509 21.23 -12.88 -18.73
CA TYR A 509 21.06 -13.82 -17.62
C TYR A 509 21.79 -15.14 -17.89
N SER A 510 22.55 -15.60 -16.90
CA SER A 510 23.21 -16.90 -16.89
C SER A 510 22.78 -17.69 -15.64
N PRO A 511 22.15 -18.86 -15.77
CA PRO A 511 21.73 -19.67 -14.63
C PRO A 511 22.87 -20.09 -13.69
N PHE A 512 24.02 -20.43 -14.27
CA PHE A 512 25.25 -20.84 -13.54
C PHE A 512 26.52 -20.37 -14.28
N PRO A 513 27.69 -20.31 -13.62
CA PRO A 513 28.89 -19.67 -14.15
C PRO A 513 29.38 -20.16 -15.52
N SER A 514 29.20 -21.44 -15.82
CA SER A 514 29.65 -22.06 -17.06
C SER A 514 28.52 -22.36 -18.03
N PHE A 515 27.38 -21.64 -17.93
CA PHE A 515 26.28 -21.89 -18.85
C PHE A 515 26.65 -21.54 -20.28
N PRO A 516 26.56 -22.51 -21.25
CA PRO A 516 27.16 -22.35 -22.55
C PRO A 516 26.48 -21.29 -23.43
N THR A 517 25.18 -21.05 -23.23
CA THR A 517 24.41 -20.11 -24.03
C THR A 517 23.59 -19.17 -23.13
N PRO A 518 24.23 -18.19 -22.48
CA PRO A 518 23.50 -17.22 -21.65
C PRO A 518 22.37 -16.52 -22.40
N PHE A 519 21.30 -16.21 -21.71
CA PHE A 519 20.17 -15.50 -22.29
C PHE A 519 20.51 -14.03 -22.48
N ARG A 520 20.23 -13.51 -23.68
CA ARG A 520 20.42 -12.11 -24.04
C ARG A 520 19.10 -11.58 -24.59
N ASP A 521 18.43 -10.81 -23.76
CA ASP A 521 17.13 -10.27 -24.09
C ASP A 521 17.26 -8.81 -24.53
N ASN A 522 16.40 -8.45 -25.43
CA ASN A 522 16.32 -7.11 -25.98
C ASN A 522 14.88 -6.85 -26.40
N PHE A 523 14.18 -6.05 -25.63
CA PHE A 523 12.74 -5.91 -25.74
C PHE A 523 12.33 -4.45 -25.75
N THR A 524 11.44 -4.07 -26.67
CA THR A 524 10.83 -2.75 -26.72
C THR A 524 9.33 -2.90 -26.60
N SER A 525 8.72 -2.08 -25.76
CA SER A 525 7.28 -2.04 -25.54
C SER A 525 6.71 -0.64 -25.79
N PHE A 526 5.46 -0.61 -26.23
CA PHE A 526 4.66 0.57 -26.43
C PHE A 526 3.33 0.35 -25.72
N SER A 527 2.80 1.38 -25.11
CA SER A 527 1.47 1.37 -24.54
C SER A 527 0.73 2.65 -24.88
N ILE A 528 -0.55 2.52 -25.06
CA ILE A 528 -1.49 3.62 -25.22
C ILE A 528 -2.73 3.31 -24.42
N GLY A 529 -3.29 4.30 -23.77
CA GLY A 529 -4.52 4.13 -23.01
C GLY A 529 -5.24 5.45 -22.85
N ALA A 530 -6.48 5.36 -22.47
CA ALA A 530 -7.25 6.49 -22.01
C ALA A 530 -8.19 6.04 -20.89
N GLY A 531 -8.40 6.91 -19.92
CA GLY A 531 -9.33 6.67 -18.85
C GLY A 531 -9.87 8.00 -18.36
N SER A 532 -11.19 8.10 -18.37
CA SER A 532 -11.88 9.23 -17.78
C SER A 532 -12.74 8.70 -16.63
N PRO A 533 -12.32 8.94 -15.38
CA PRO A 533 -13.17 8.66 -14.24
C PRO A 533 -14.52 9.39 -14.34
N GLU A 534 -14.53 10.61 -14.83
CA GLU A 534 -15.75 11.39 -15.06
C GLU A 534 -16.75 10.70 -16.00
N LYS A 535 -16.21 10.07 -17.07
CA LYS A 535 -16.99 9.28 -18.03
C LYS A 535 -17.07 7.81 -17.65
N ARG A 536 -16.45 7.43 -16.52
CA ARG A 536 -16.50 6.08 -15.94
C ARG A 536 -16.06 4.98 -16.90
N TYR A 537 -15.02 5.23 -17.67
CA TYR A 537 -14.40 4.23 -18.53
C TYR A 537 -12.86 4.29 -18.43
N SER A 538 -12.24 3.17 -18.71
CA SER A 538 -10.80 3.06 -18.96
C SER A 538 -10.54 2.01 -20.04
N TRP A 539 -9.51 2.22 -20.84
CA TRP A 539 -9.01 1.21 -21.75
C TRP A 539 -7.50 1.38 -21.93
N GLY A 540 -6.85 0.30 -22.28
CA GLY A 540 -5.42 0.30 -22.56
C GLY A 540 -5.05 -0.76 -23.56
N LEU A 541 -4.05 -0.48 -24.38
CA LEU A 541 -3.44 -1.41 -25.31
C LEU A 541 -1.93 -1.36 -25.10
N GLY A 542 -1.32 -2.54 -25.11
CA GLY A 542 0.12 -2.71 -25.03
C GLY A 542 0.62 -3.62 -26.13
N TYR A 543 1.78 -3.31 -26.64
CA TYR A 543 2.47 -4.17 -27.61
C TYR A 543 3.97 -4.12 -27.34
N GLY A 544 4.60 -5.28 -27.41
CA GLY A 544 6.04 -5.39 -27.29
C GLY A 544 6.63 -6.38 -28.27
N LYS A 545 7.86 -6.11 -28.65
CA LYS A 545 8.61 -6.96 -29.60
C LYS A 545 10.09 -6.97 -29.25
N GLY A 546 10.70 -8.10 -29.44
CA GLY A 546 12.15 -8.25 -29.22
C GLY A 546 12.60 -9.69 -29.17
N VAL A 547 13.54 -9.93 -28.29
CA VAL A 547 14.10 -11.25 -27.99
C VAL A 547 13.91 -11.51 -26.50
N ARG A 548 13.44 -12.70 -26.14
CA ARG A 548 13.33 -13.23 -24.79
C ARG A 548 13.85 -14.66 -24.78
N MET A 549 14.71 -15.02 -23.80
CA MET A 549 15.36 -16.32 -23.71
C MET A 549 16.08 -16.73 -25.02
N ASN A 550 16.72 -15.76 -25.67
CA ASN A 550 17.35 -15.92 -27.00
C ASN A 550 16.37 -16.25 -28.14
N LEU A 551 15.08 -16.19 -27.92
CA LEU A 551 14.04 -16.48 -28.92
C LEU A 551 13.32 -15.19 -29.35
N PRO A 552 12.92 -15.08 -30.63
CA PRO A 552 12.07 -14.01 -31.07
C PRO A 552 10.79 -13.98 -30.23
N TYR A 553 10.41 -12.81 -29.74
CA TYR A 553 9.31 -12.66 -28.80
C TYR A 553 8.42 -11.47 -29.18
N LYS A 554 7.13 -11.65 -29.07
CA LYS A 554 6.13 -10.58 -29.17
C LYS A 554 5.12 -10.74 -28.04
N PHE A 555 4.57 -9.63 -27.60
CA PHE A 555 3.57 -9.57 -26.56
C PHE A 555 2.51 -8.51 -26.95
N ALA A 556 1.24 -8.80 -26.70
CA ALA A 556 0.16 -7.86 -26.82
C ALA A 556 -0.76 -7.97 -25.61
N SER A 557 -1.22 -6.85 -25.11
CA SER A 557 -2.19 -6.78 -24.03
C SER A 557 -3.29 -5.79 -24.34
N GLY A 558 -4.45 -6.00 -23.76
CA GLY A 558 -5.58 -5.09 -23.82
C GLY A 558 -6.36 -5.12 -22.54
N SER A 559 -6.90 -3.99 -22.15
CA SER A 559 -7.79 -3.86 -20.99
C SER A 559 -8.94 -2.91 -21.33
N ILE A 560 -10.11 -3.18 -20.76
CA ILE A 560 -11.25 -2.29 -20.78
C ILE A 560 -11.96 -2.36 -19.43
N GLY A 561 -12.32 -1.19 -18.91
CA GLY A 561 -13.12 -1.04 -17.71
C GLY A 561 -14.29 -0.10 -17.95
N ARG A 562 -15.43 -0.40 -17.37
CA ARG A 562 -16.62 0.44 -17.43
C ARG A 562 -17.38 0.38 -16.11
N GLN A 563 -17.73 1.55 -15.59
CA GLN A 563 -18.62 1.72 -14.45
C GLN A 563 -19.97 2.23 -14.96
N LEU A 564 -21.04 1.60 -14.54
CA LEU A 564 -22.44 1.86 -14.96
C LEU A 564 -23.35 1.97 -13.74
N MET A 565 -24.57 2.43 -13.92
CA MET A 565 -25.62 2.50 -12.89
C MET A 565 -25.17 3.26 -11.62
N ASN A 566 -24.55 4.44 -11.77
CA ASN A 566 -24.01 5.23 -10.66
C ASN A 566 -23.00 4.43 -9.80
N ASP A 567 -22.05 3.78 -10.49
CA ASP A 567 -20.95 2.98 -9.93
C ASP A 567 -21.38 1.64 -9.30
N LYS A 568 -22.65 1.28 -9.34
CA LYS A 568 -23.14 0.00 -8.83
C LYS A 568 -22.70 -1.19 -9.67
N LEU A 569 -22.50 -1.01 -10.99
CA LEU A 569 -22.09 -2.06 -11.90
C LEU A 569 -20.69 -1.76 -12.46
N ASN A 570 -19.73 -2.58 -12.12
CA ASN A 570 -18.35 -2.50 -12.60
C ASN A 570 -18.06 -3.70 -13.52
N ILE A 571 -17.59 -3.42 -14.72
CA ILE A 571 -17.21 -4.42 -15.71
C ILE A 571 -15.73 -4.22 -16.03
N SER A 572 -14.95 -5.27 -15.97
CA SER A 572 -13.54 -5.28 -16.37
C SER A 572 -13.25 -6.49 -17.25
N LEU A 573 -12.47 -6.28 -18.31
CA LEU A 573 -11.97 -7.34 -19.18
C LEU A 573 -10.51 -7.05 -19.49
N ASN A 574 -9.70 -8.07 -19.44
CA ASN A 574 -8.27 -8.03 -19.73
C ASN A 574 -7.91 -9.17 -20.67
N PHE A 575 -6.92 -8.92 -21.50
CA PHE A 575 -6.41 -9.87 -22.47
C PHE A 575 -4.91 -9.74 -22.58
N GLU A 576 -4.22 -10.87 -22.60
CA GLU A 576 -2.79 -10.96 -22.89
C GLU A 576 -2.54 -12.06 -23.92
N LYS A 577 -1.63 -11.80 -24.84
CA LYS A 577 -1.16 -12.78 -25.81
C LYS A 577 0.35 -12.64 -26.03
N ARG A 578 1.02 -13.76 -26.02
CA ARG A 578 2.45 -13.85 -26.38
C ARG A 578 2.66 -14.75 -27.57
N TRP A 579 3.75 -14.48 -28.27
CA TRP A 579 4.26 -15.28 -29.35
C TRP A 579 5.74 -15.50 -29.13
N VAL A 580 6.18 -16.75 -29.11
CA VAL A 580 7.57 -17.17 -28.99
C VAL A 580 7.98 -17.84 -30.29
N GLY A 581 9.00 -17.33 -30.97
CA GLY A 581 9.50 -17.89 -32.22
C GLY A 581 10.27 -19.17 -31.95
N MET A 582 9.77 -20.28 -32.47
CA MET A 582 10.46 -21.56 -32.51
C MET A 582 10.97 -21.81 -33.93
N GLY A 583 12.00 -22.65 -34.11
CA GLY A 583 12.61 -22.89 -35.43
C GLY A 583 11.62 -23.18 -36.58
N ASN A 584 10.45 -23.74 -36.25
CA ASN A 584 9.41 -24.12 -37.20
C ASN A 584 8.15 -23.23 -37.18
N GLY A 585 8.17 -22.06 -36.50
CA GLY A 585 7.04 -21.14 -36.42
C GLY A 585 6.90 -20.43 -35.09
N TRP A 586 5.68 -20.00 -34.77
CA TRP A 586 5.36 -19.29 -33.54
C TRP A 586 4.53 -20.16 -32.59
N GLN A 587 5.07 -20.43 -31.40
CA GLN A 587 4.27 -20.92 -30.29
C GLN A 587 3.52 -19.73 -29.67
N THR A 588 2.25 -19.93 -29.34
CA THR A 588 1.42 -18.86 -28.78
C THR A 588 0.82 -19.28 -27.44
N ALA A 589 0.75 -18.35 -26.51
CA ALA A 589 -0.10 -18.47 -25.34
C ALA A 589 -0.98 -17.22 -25.23
N GLN A 590 -2.20 -17.40 -24.80
CA GLN A 590 -3.14 -16.30 -24.59
C GLN A 590 -3.91 -16.52 -23.29
N GLN A 591 -4.17 -15.42 -22.60
CA GLN A 591 -4.89 -15.40 -21.35
C GLN A 591 -5.93 -14.28 -21.40
N TRP A 592 -7.09 -14.52 -20.84
CA TRP A 592 -8.12 -13.49 -20.65
C TRP A 592 -8.75 -13.67 -19.28
N TRP A 593 -9.04 -12.56 -18.65
CA TRP A 593 -9.74 -12.56 -17.37
C TRP A 593 -10.61 -11.31 -17.27
N GLY A 594 -11.67 -11.42 -16.51
CA GLY A 594 -12.57 -10.30 -16.31
C GLY A 594 -13.49 -10.52 -15.14
N SER A 595 -14.19 -9.47 -14.78
CA SER A 595 -15.19 -9.50 -13.73
C SER A 595 -16.36 -8.60 -14.05
N ILE A 596 -17.52 -9.01 -13.57
CA ILE A 596 -18.73 -8.22 -13.49
C ILE A 596 -19.08 -8.15 -12.02
N ALA A 597 -18.94 -6.97 -11.41
CA ALA A 597 -19.25 -6.73 -10.01
C ALA A 597 -20.47 -5.81 -9.92
N TYR A 598 -21.46 -6.19 -9.12
CA TYR A 598 -22.69 -5.43 -8.88
C TYR A 598 -22.90 -5.22 -7.39
N ASP A 599 -23.04 -3.96 -7.01
CA ASP A 599 -23.24 -3.51 -5.64
C ASP A 599 -24.70 -3.10 -5.45
N ILE A 600 -25.45 -3.87 -4.65
CA ILE A 600 -26.88 -3.64 -4.37
C ILE A 600 -27.05 -2.82 -3.08
N GLY A 601 -26.22 -1.81 -2.89
CA GLY A 601 -26.15 -0.99 -1.70
C GLY A 601 -25.12 -1.48 -0.69
N ARG A 602 -25.19 -1.00 0.57
CA ARG A 602 -24.15 -1.32 1.59
C ARG A 602 -24.10 -2.79 2.00
N GLU A 603 -25.19 -3.54 1.77
CA GLU A 603 -25.35 -4.88 2.32
C GLU A 603 -25.02 -6.02 1.35
N PHE A 604 -25.25 -5.85 0.05
CA PHE A 604 -25.09 -6.91 -0.92
C PHE A 604 -24.07 -6.57 -2.00
N TRP A 605 -23.17 -7.47 -2.21
CA TRP A 605 -22.17 -7.42 -3.27
C TRP A 605 -22.15 -8.76 -4.04
N PHE A 606 -22.14 -8.68 -5.36
CA PHE A 606 -22.12 -9.82 -6.24
C PHE A 606 -21.02 -9.67 -7.28
N VAL A 607 -20.21 -10.71 -7.47
CA VAL A 607 -19.17 -10.72 -8.51
C VAL A 607 -19.19 -12.03 -9.28
N ILE A 608 -19.20 -11.92 -10.59
CA ILE A 608 -18.84 -13.01 -11.50
C ILE A 608 -17.44 -12.77 -12.00
N ARG A 609 -16.62 -13.79 -12.01
CA ARG A 609 -15.28 -13.80 -12.58
C ARG A 609 -15.19 -14.83 -13.68
N ILE A 610 -14.48 -14.46 -14.74
CA ILE A 610 -14.16 -15.35 -15.84
C ILE A 610 -12.65 -15.39 -16.03
N TYR A 611 -12.13 -16.53 -16.35
CA TYR A 611 -10.72 -16.74 -16.63
C TYR A 611 -10.57 -17.74 -17.77
N GLY A 612 -9.59 -17.53 -18.63
CA GLY A 612 -9.22 -18.49 -19.67
C GLY A 612 -7.74 -18.39 -19.99
N LEU A 613 -7.11 -19.51 -20.13
CA LEU A 613 -5.73 -19.68 -20.59
C LEU A 613 -5.72 -20.68 -21.74
N LYS A 614 -5.06 -20.35 -22.84
CA LYS A 614 -4.83 -21.23 -23.96
C LYS A 614 -3.35 -21.16 -24.34
N ASP A 615 -2.67 -22.23 -24.11
CA ASP A 615 -1.31 -22.49 -24.56
C ASP A 615 -1.25 -23.79 -25.37
N ASN A 616 -0.63 -24.86 -24.84
CA ASN A 616 -0.71 -26.20 -25.42
C ASN A 616 -2.06 -26.89 -25.11
N GLU A 617 -2.69 -26.50 -23.99
CA GLU A 617 -3.97 -26.95 -23.53
C GLU A 617 -4.89 -25.76 -23.33
N SER A 618 -6.19 -25.99 -23.14
CA SER A 618 -7.17 -24.93 -22.89
C SER A 618 -7.77 -25.09 -21.51
N HIS A 619 -7.58 -24.07 -20.67
CA HIS A 619 -8.10 -24.01 -19.31
C HIS A 619 -9.14 -22.88 -19.23
N HIS A 620 -10.25 -23.14 -18.61
CA HIS A 620 -11.32 -22.16 -18.42
C HIS A 620 -11.88 -22.25 -17.02
N ASN A 621 -12.13 -21.10 -16.42
CA ASN A 621 -12.78 -21.03 -15.13
C ASN A 621 -13.86 -19.93 -15.14
N ILE A 622 -14.96 -20.22 -14.48
CA ILE A 622 -15.99 -19.26 -14.11
C ILE A 622 -16.31 -19.43 -12.63
N SER A 623 -16.39 -18.33 -11.92
CA SER A 623 -16.78 -18.35 -10.52
C SER A 623 -17.70 -17.19 -10.20
N ALA A 624 -18.51 -17.35 -9.17
CA ALA A 624 -19.37 -16.30 -8.67
C ALA A 624 -19.25 -16.21 -7.15
N VAL A 625 -19.27 -15.00 -6.65
CA VAL A 625 -19.26 -14.72 -5.21
C VAL A 625 -20.42 -13.78 -4.90
N ILE A 626 -21.24 -14.15 -3.95
CA ILE A 626 -22.26 -13.30 -3.36
C ILE A 626 -21.84 -13.04 -1.92
N ARG A 627 -21.76 -11.77 -1.54
CA ARG A 627 -21.50 -11.35 -0.15
C ARG A 627 -22.71 -10.58 0.35
N ARG A 628 -23.17 -10.91 1.53
CA ARG A 628 -24.07 -10.09 2.32
C ARG A 628 -23.34 -9.60 3.54
N ARG A 629 -23.17 -8.29 3.68
CA ARG A 629 -22.64 -7.64 4.88
C ARG A 629 -23.82 -7.33 5.80
N GLY A 630 -23.87 -7.99 6.96
CA GLY A 630 -24.86 -7.71 7.99
C GLY A 630 -24.41 -6.61 8.93
N GLU A 631 -25.31 -6.18 9.82
CA GLU A 631 -24.95 -5.30 10.93
C GLU A 631 -23.92 -5.99 11.84
N GLU A 632 -23.09 -5.22 12.54
CA GLU A 632 -22.11 -5.69 13.52
C GLU A 632 -21.08 -6.73 12.98
N LYS A 633 -20.59 -6.57 11.73
CA LYS A 633 -19.57 -7.46 11.12
C LYS A 633 -20.05 -8.91 10.87
N ARG A 634 -21.37 -9.13 10.77
CA ARG A 634 -21.92 -10.43 10.37
C ARG A 634 -21.86 -10.55 8.85
N ASP A 635 -21.01 -11.38 8.35
CA ASP A 635 -20.83 -11.55 6.90
C ASP A 635 -21.24 -12.96 6.46
N PHE A 636 -21.98 -13.03 5.36
CA PHE A 636 -22.32 -14.26 4.68
C PHE A 636 -21.74 -14.24 3.27
N TYR A 637 -21.08 -15.34 2.89
CA TYR A 637 -20.56 -15.53 1.55
C TYR A 637 -21.11 -16.82 0.95
N LEU A 638 -21.56 -16.76 -0.31
CA LEU A 638 -21.83 -17.89 -1.15
C LEU A 638 -20.85 -17.83 -2.33
N VAL A 639 -20.03 -18.85 -2.45
CA VAL A 639 -19.04 -18.98 -3.52
C VAL A 639 -19.42 -20.15 -4.41
N ILE A 640 -19.52 -19.94 -5.70
CA ILE A 640 -19.78 -20.95 -6.71
C ILE A 640 -18.54 -21.05 -7.59
N GLY A 641 -18.05 -22.25 -7.83
CA GLY A 641 -16.78 -22.50 -8.51
C GLY A 641 -15.56 -22.27 -7.63
N ASP A 642 -14.40 -22.16 -8.22
CA ASP A 642 -13.13 -21.84 -7.56
C ASP A 642 -12.63 -20.47 -8.03
N PRO A 643 -12.77 -19.41 -7.23
CA PRO A 643 -12.32 -18.07 -7.63
C PRO A 643 -10.81 -17.96 -7.88
N LEU A 644 -10.02 -18.90 -7.37
CA LEU A 644 -8.56 -18.95 -7.49
C LEU A 644 -8.07 -19.94 -8.55
N GLY A 645 -8.94 -20.85 -8.97
CA GLY A 645 -8.58 -21.92 -9.91
C GLY A 645 -8.37 -21.39 -11.32
N THR A 646 -7.52 -22.06 -12.07
CA THR A 646 -7.39 -21.90 -13.53
C THR A 646 -8.39 -22.76 -14.29
N GLU A 647 -8.97 -23.75 -13.63
CA GLU A 647 -9.98 -24.67 -14.18
C GLU A 647 -11.29 -24.59 -13.40
N PHE A 648 -12.38 -24.80 -14.09
CA PHE A 648 -13.71 -24.85 -13.46
C PHE A 648 -13.80 -26.05 -12.53
N LYS A 649 -14.23 -25.81 -11.30
CA LYS A 649 -14.59 -26.85 -10.33
C LYS A 649 -16.06 -26.75 -9.98
N GLU A 650 -16.77 -27.85 -10.03
CA GLU A 650 -18.12 -27.95 -9.51
C GLU A 650 -18.08 -27.91 -7.98
N ARG A 651 -18.02 -26.71 -7.43
CA ARG A 651 -17.93 -26.44 -6.00
C ARG A 651 -18.91 -25.36 -5.61
N ILE A 652 -19.57 -25.56 -4.48
CA ILE A 652 -20.34 -24.52 -3.78
C ILE A 652 -19.74 -24.43 -2.38
N ALA A 653 -19.31 -23.24 -1.99
CA ALA A 653 -18.83 -22.99 -0.63
C ALA A 653 -19.69 -21.90 0.03
N ILE A 654 -20.02 -22.14 1.27
CA ILE A 654 -20.73 -21.20 2.14
C ILE A 654 -19.81 -20.82 3.28
N LYS A 655 -19.61 -19.53 3.49
CA LYS A 655 -18.85 -18.97 4.60
C LYS A 655 -19.76 -18.05 5.40
N TYR A 656 -19.78 -18.25 6.71
CA TYR A 656 -20.54 -17.41 7.63
C TYR A 656 -19.63 -16.93 8.75
N ILE A 657 -19.62 -15.63 9.00
CA ILE A 657 -18.84 -14.96 10.04
C ILE A 657 -19.82 -14.32 11.03
N VAL A 658 -19.64 -14.63 12.30
CA VAL A 658 -20.46 -14.10 13.42
C VAL A 658 -19.55 -13.46 14.45
N PRO A 659 -19.71 -12.17 14.77
CA PRO A 659 -19.10 -11.60 15.97
C PRO A 659 -19.76 -12.21 17.21
N TRP A 660 -18.95 -12.53 18.17
CA TRP A 660 -19.40 -13.16 19.43
C TRP A 660 -18.83 -12.44 20.65
#